data_58dc3ec03bcd9442fa48deef56a0d2f5
#
_entry.id   58dc3ec03bcd9442fa48deef56a0d2f5
#
_cell.length_a   1.000
_cell.length_b   1.000
_cell.length_c   1.000
_cell.angle_alpha   90.00
_cell.angle_beta   90.00
_cell.angle_gamma   90.00
#
_symmetry.space_group_name_H-M   'P 1'
#
loop_
_entity.id
_entity.type
_entity.pdbx_description
1 polymer ?
#
loop_
_entity_poly.entity_id
_entity_poly.type
_entity_poly.pdbx_seq_one_letter_code
_entity_poly.pdbx_strand_id
1 'polypeptide(L)'
;PPPPVLPESDAPAAGLPPAPELPPVKYPVIVPEKVSAVPAPFPPPPGGTSTPAVQAPRPTAILSGKAALTAYPPSGNSWGRTEIEAASRGPMSAFFGPAFAKQDQYARNVRLPAPPLLLVDRVTGIDPVPAIDGAGRIWTETDLSAHEWYMQHGRIRHGPLIECGQADLTLIGWMGADLKNKGERVYRLLGCEITFHEGGLPALGDTLQFQIEITQHATFAGTRMFFFQYDCTASGRLAFSVRQGQAGFFTDEELAHGKGVAWDAATSPPPTLNAAAIDTSRASRKSAFSTADVAAYRQGDAFACLGAGFELCAAHSFPPHLPDGKLAFFDSVDAFEPAGGPWKRGYLRARARVPKDAWFYDGHFHNDPCMPGTLMAEAAVQALEFHAAALGLTQERDGYVFEPVPGETAKFICRGQVIPDADHDVTYEVFIDEVIEGETPKVFGALLARSDGRKVFYCPRFGIQLKRQWAAPRHSPEPLRVGPQGESFGDQDALLECANGAPSRAFGAMYARFDSAGRVPRLPQPPYHVMSRVTEVSTRPGVQQVGARIRAEYDIPPDAWYFADNRSGAMPFAVLNEIVLQPCGWLASHCGFALEGGDRFRNLEGDGRVLRSVLPRDGTIVVNTALSSFSKVGPMTIVAFDVAARLASGEPVMELSTRFGFFPAAALVRQAGLAATADDKGWRD
;
A
#
# COMPACT_ATOMS: atom_id res chain seq x y z
N PRO A 1 -43.25 7.97 22.80
CA PRO A 1 -43.81 8.56 21.61
C PRO A 1 -42.71 8.77 20.58
N PRO A 2 -42.95 8.41 19.33
CA PRO A 2 -41.98 8.60 18.24
C PRO A 2 -41.91 10.08 17.84
N PRO A 3 -40.80 10.55 17.21
CA PRO A 3 -40.66 11.91 16.75
C PRO A 3 -41.54 12.21 15.52
N PRO A 4 -41.91 13.48 15.27
CA PRO A 4 -42.86 13.85 14.23
C PRO A 4 -42.24 13.74 12.84
N VAL A 5 -43.05 13.24 11.90
CA VAL A 5 -42.79 13.18 10.46
C VAL A 5 -43.03 14.57 9.87
N LEU A 6 -42.04 15.08 9.13
CA LEU A 6 -42.19 16.30 8.34
C LEU A 6 -42.84 15.98 6.97
N PRO A 7 -43.66 16.85 6.41
CA PRO A 7 -44.34 16.60 5.13
C PRO A 7 -43.43 16.76 3.93
N GLU A 8 -43.57 15.88 2.95
CA GLU A 8 -42.97 15.99 1.61
C GLU A 8 -43.53 17.22 0.88
N SER A 9 -42.67 18.06 0.33
CA SER A 9 -43.05 19.15 -0.57
C SER A 9 -42.76 18.77 -2.01
N ASP A 10 -43.83 18.56 -2.75
CA ASP A 10 -43.84 18.52 -4.22
C ASP A 10 -43.54 19.91 -4.78
N ALA A 11 -42.38 20.11 -5.41
CA ALA A 11 -42.14 21.19 -6.33
C ALA A 11 -41.30 20.72 -7.52
N PRO A 12 -41.66 21.01 -8.77
CA PRO A 12 -40.96 20.53 -9.96
C PRO A 12 -39.62 21.22 -10.14
N ALA A 13 -38.59 20.41 -10.44
CA ALA A 13 -37.24 20.88 -10.73
C ALA A 13 -37.22 21.74 -12.01
N ALA A 14 -36.88 23.01 -11.88
CA ALA A 14 -36.55 23.88 -13.00
C ALA A 14 -35.17 23.52 -13.56
N GLY A 15 -35.10 23.19 -14.85
CA GLY A 15 -33.89 22.82 -15.55
C GLY A 15 -32.83 23.92 -15.58
N LEU A 16 -31.61 23.59 -15.30
CA LEU A 16 -30.45 24.45 -15.48
C LEU A 16 -30.18 24.67 -16.99
N PRO A 17 -29.75 25.87 -17.41
CA PRO A 17 -29.38 26.11 -18.79
C PRO A 17 -28.12 25.35 -19.20
N PRO A 18 -27.99 24.94 -20.48
CA PRO A 18 -26.84 24.20 -20.97
C PRO A 18 -25.57 25.06 -20.89
N ALA A 19 -24.46 24.37 -20.51
CA ALA A 19 -23.14 25.01 -20.47
C ALA A 19 -22.69 25.48 -21.86
N PRO A 20 -21.94 26.61 -21.97
CA PRO A 20 -21.45 27.08 -23.26
C PRO A 20 -20.42 26.10 -23.86
N GLU A 21 -20.61 25.81 -25.14
CA GLU A 21 -19.64 25.00 -25.93
C GLU A 21 -18.33 25.78 -26.11
N LEU A 22 -17.23 25.19 -25.74
CA LEU A 22 -15.90 25.69 -26.02
C LEU A 22 -15.53 25.38 -27.48
N PRO A 23 -14.83 26.28 -28.19
CA PRO A 23 -14.43 26.07 -29.56
C PRO A 23 -13.36 24.96 -29.68
N PRO A 24 -13.35 24.16 -30.77
CA PRO A 24 -12.44 23.04 -30.92
C PRO A 24 -10.98 23.51 -31.09
N VAL A 25 -10.10 23.00 -30.25
CA VAL A 25 -8.64 23.21 -30.34
C VAL A 25 -8.09 22.34 -31.49
N LYS A 26 -7.56 22.97 -32.52
CA LYS A 26 -6.90 22.30 -33.64
C LYS A 26 -5.45 21.96 -33.24
N TYR A 27 -5.15 20.68 -33.12
CA TYR A 27 -3.77 20.19 -33.01
C TYR A 27 -3.17 20.02 -34.43
N PRO A 28 -1.88 20.32 -34.66
CA PRO A 28 -1.22 20.04 -35.93
C PRO A 28 -1.03 18.53 -36.12
N VAL A 29 -1.50 18.01 -37.24
CA VAL A 29 -1.27 16.62 -37.69
C VAL A 29 0.15 16.53 -38.19
N ILE A 30 1.00 15.76 -37.50
CA ILE A 30 2.33 15.38 -38.01
C ILE A 30 2.13 14.16 -38.92
N VAL A 31 2.39 14.31 -40.21
CA VAL A 31 2.36 13.25 -41.19
C VAL A 31 3.74 12.57 -41.19
N PRO A 32 3.85 11.24 -40.93
CA PRO A 32 5.15 10.57 -41.06
C PRO A 32 5.56 10.38 -42.51
N GLU A 33 6.82 10.67 -42.81
CA GLU A 33 7.46 10.42 -44.12
C GLU A 33 7.49 8.93 -44.47
N LYS A 34 7.25 8.65 -45.73
CA LYS A 34 7.27 7.31 -46.35
C LYS A 34 8.66 6.70 -46.25
N VAL A 35 8.79 5.56 -45.59
CA VAL A 35 9.95 4.67 -45.75
C VAL A 35 9.63 3.59 -46.77
N SER A 36 10.53 3.48 -47.75
CA SER A 36 10.42 2.61 -48.93
C SER A 36 10.81 1.15 -48.66
N ALA A 37 10.11 0.27 -49.38
CA ALA A 37 10.53 -1.04 -49.89
C ALA A 37 10.79 -2.20 -48.91
N VAL A 38 9.85 -3.13 -48.95
CA VAL A 38 9.95 -4.51 -48.45
C VAL A 38 10.78 -5.34 -49.43
N PRO A 39 11.78 -6.15 -49.02
CA PRO A 39 12.41 -7.16 -49.86
C PRO A 39 11.54 -8.42 -49.98
N ALA A 40 11.60 -9.05 -51.16
CA ALA A 40 10.84 -10.23 -51.57
C ALA A 40 11.20 -11.51 -50.78
N PRO A 41 10.27 -12.50 -50.67
CA PRO A 41 10.46 -13.72 -49.90
C PRO A 41 11.39 -14.72 -50.61
N PHE A 42 12.17 -15.46 -49.82
CA PHE A 42 13.06 -16.54 -50.26
C PHE A 42 12.26 -17.78 -50.72
N PRO A 43 12.79 -18.55 -51.71
CA PRO A 43 12.15 -19.77 -52.20
C PRO A 43 12.32 -20.95 -51.23
N PRO A 44 11.39 -21.96 -51.25
CA PRO A 44 11.45 -23.12 -50.38
C PRO A 44 12.53 -24.11 -50.77
N PRO A 45 13.12 -24.87 -49.83
CA PRO A 45 14.11 -25.90 -50.12
C PRO A 45 13.45 -27.19 -50.64
N PRO A 46 14.20 -28.01 -51.43
CA PRO A 46 13.68 -29.23 -52.07
C PRO A 46 13.52 -30.39 -51.09
N GLY A 47 12.53 -31.24 -51.36
CA GLY A 47 12.09 -32.33 -50.51
C GLY A 47 13.10 -33.46 -50.35
N GLY A 48 13.03 -34.06 -49.14
CA GLY A 48 13.70 -35.29 -48.76
C GLY A 48 12.93 -36.01 -47.66
N THR A 49 12.40 -37.14 -47.98
CA THR A 49 11.65 -38.04 -47.12
C THR A 49 12.55 -38.71 -46.08
N SER A 50 12.23 -38.58 -44.78
CA SER A 50 12.34 -39.65 -43.79
C SER A 50 11.76 -39.14 -42.45
N THR A 51 10.72 -39.82 -41.96
CA THR A 51 10.07 -39.59 -40.66
C THR A 51 11.00 -40.12 -39.55
N PRO A 52 11.51 -39.28 -38.64
CA PRO A 52 12.08 -39.79 -37.42
C PRO A 52 10.95 -39.93 -36.37
N ALA A 53 10.99 -41.04 -35.62
CA ALA A 53 10.15 -41.31 -34.49
C ALA A 53 10.11 -40.11 -33.53
N VAL A 54 8.90 -39.65 -33.20
CA VAL A 54 8.64 -38.62 -32.18
C VAL A 54 9.09 -39.18 -30.84
N GLN A 55 10.28 -38.81 -30.39
CA GLN A 55 10.68 -38.95 -29.01
C GLN A 55 9.75 -38.07 -28.18
N ALA A 56 9.06 -38.67 -27.20
CA ALA A 56 8.32 -37.92 -26.19
C ALA A 56 9.23 -36.83 -25.61
N PRO A 57 8.75 -35.58 -25.48
CA PRO A 57 9.56 -34.52 -24.91
C PRO A 57 9.99 -34.92 -23.49
N ARG A 58 11.29 -34.89 -23.23
CA ARG A 58 11.81 -35.01 -21.86
C ARG A 58 11.18 -33.89 -21.04
N PRO A 59 10.72 -34.16 -19.81
CA PRO A 59 10.21 -33.11 -18.95
C PRO A 59 11.32 -32.06 -18.81
N THR A 60 11.02 -30.85 -19.27
CA THR A 60 11.87 -29.67 -19.04
C THR A 60 11.98 -29.54 -17.53
N ALA A 61 13.20 -29.55 -16.99
CA ALA A 61 13.42 -29.43 -15.57
C ALA A 61 12.72 -28.14 -15.11
N ILE A 62 11.75 -28.30 -14.22
CA ILE A 62 11.09 -27.15 -13.57
C ILE A 62 12.22 -26.45 -12.79
N LEU A 63 12.56 -25.24 -13.24
CA LEU A 63 13.61 -24.45 -12.61
C LEU A 63 13.16 -24.12 -11.19
N SER A 64 13.69 -24.83 -10.21
CA SER A 64 13.64 -24.42 -8.82
C SER A 64 14.75 -23.39 -8.61
N GLY A 65 14.40 -22.10 -8.53
CA GLY A 65 15.44 -21.08 -8.34
C GLY A 65 14.92 -19.65 -8.31
N LYS A 66 15.65 -18.81 -7.58
CA LYS A 66 15.43 -17.37 -7.45
C LYS A 66 15.87 -16.56 -8.69
N ALA A 67 16.35 -17.23 -9.73
CA ALA A 67 16.81 -16.58 -10.94
C ALA A 67 15.63 -16.00 -11.76
N ALA A 68 15.81 -14.81 -12.29
CA ALA A 68 14.86 -14.20 -13.21
C ALA A 68 14.70 -15.04 -14.48
N LEU A 69 13.50 -15.02 -15.05
CA LEU A 69 13.24 -15.63 -16.36
C LEU A 69 14.03 -14.90 -17.45
N THR A 70 14.29 -15.59 -18.53
CA THR A 70 14.79 -14.91 -19.75
C THR A 70 13.73 -13.93 -20.22
N ALA A 71 14.07 -12.65 -20.28
CA ALA A 71 13.17 -11.62 -20.77
C ALA A 71 13.00 -11.73 -22.30
N TYR A 72 11.74 -11.69 -22.74
CA TYR A 72 11.36 -11.65 -24.14
C TYR A 72 10.57 -10.38 -24.42
N PRO A 73 10.76 -9.74 -25.59
CA PRO A 73 9.92 -8.62 -25.98
C PRO A 73 8.48 -9.10 -26.21
N PRO A 74 7.46 -8.30 -25.87
CA PRO A 74 6.07 -8.60 -26.19
C PRO A 74 5.87 -8.81 -27.68
N SER A 75 5.05 -9.79 -28.04
CA SER A 75 4.72 -10.13 -29.44
C SER A 75 3.29 -10.66 -29.55
N GLY A 76 2.75 -10.70 -30.76
CA GLY A 76 1.39 -11.17 -31.01
C GLY A 76 0.31 -10.12 -30.75
N ASN A 77 -0.89 -10.56 -30.32
CA ASN A 77 -2.04 -9.69 -30.09
C ASN A 77 -1.89 -8.88 -28.80
N SER A 78 -2.47 -7.69 -28.77
CA SER A 78 -2.53 -6.81 -27.62
C SER A 78 -3.96 -6.28 -27.42
N TRP A 79 -4.33 -5.98 -26.15
CA TRP A 79 -5.65 -5.45 -25.78
C TRP A 79 -5.51 -4.41 -24.68
N GLY A 80 -6.29 -3.33 -24.79
CA GLY A 80 -6.37 -2.29 -23.78
C GLY A 80 -7.42 -2.60 -22.71
N ARG A 81 -7.50 -1.73 -21.70
CA ARG A 81 -8.40 -1.88 -20.54
C ARG A 81 -9.86 -2.12 -20.94
N THR A 82 -10.38 -1.32 -21.88
CA THR A 82 -11.78 -1.42 -22.32
C THR A 82 -12.12 -2.80 -22.91
N GLU A 83 -11.23 -3.36 -23.71
CA GLU A 83 -11.43 -4.67 -24.35
C GLU A 83 -11.35 -5.80 -23.30
N ILE A 84 -10.38 -5.72 -22.39
CA ILE A 84 -10.19 -6.70 -21.31
C ILE A 84 -11.41 -6.68 -20.36
N GLU A 85 -11.88 -5.50 -19.99
CA GLU A 85 -13.05 -5.34 -19.12
C GLU A 85 -14.32 -5.87 -19.79
N ALA A 86 -14.53 -5.58 -21.08
CA ALA A 86 -15.63 -6.16 -21.84
C ALA A 86 -15.56 -7.69 -21.89
N ALA A 87 -14.36 -8.27 -22.04
CA ALA A 87 -14.13 -9.71 -22.07
C ALA A 87 -14.42 -10.39 -20.72
N SER A 88 -14.24 -9.68 -19.59
CA SER A 88 -14.49 -10.25 -18.26
C SER A 88 -15.93 -10.73 -18.06
N ARG A 89 -16.89 -10.19 -18.81
CA ARG A 89 -18.33 -10.51 -18.75
C ARG A 89 -18.97 -10.86 -20.10
N GLY A 90 -18.35 -10.44 -21.22
CA GLY A 90 -18.89 -10.56 -22.58
C GLY A 90 -18.60 -11.89 -23.27
N PRO A 91 -18.99 -12.04 -24.55
CA PRO A 91 -18.70 -13.22 -25.35
C PRO A 91 -17.20 -13.40 -25.59
N MET A 92 -16.68 -14.62 -25.42
CA MET A 92 -15.26 -14.91 -25.64
C MET A 92 -14.85 -14.77 -27.12
N SER A 93 -15.79 -15.02 -28.04
CA SER A 93 -15.55 -14.83 -29.48
C SER A 93 -15.33 -13.36 -29.86
N ALA A 94 -15.94 -12.43 -29.15
CA ALA A 94 -15.71 -11.00 -29.36
C ALA A 94 -14.29 -10.57 -28.95
N PHE A 95 -13.69 -11.27 -27.99
CA PHE A 95 -12.36 -10.98 -27.48
C PHE A 95 -11.26 -11.78 -28.22
N PHE A 96 -11.44 -13.09 -28.38
CA PHE A 96 -10.45 -13.99 -28.96
C PHE A 96 -10.66 -14.25 -30.47
N GLY A 97 -11.81 -13.85 -31.01
CA GLY A 97 -12.13 -14.05 -32.42
C GLY A 97 -13.05 -15.26 -32.67
N PRO A 98 -13.48 -15.46 -33.94
CA PRO A 98 -14.56 -16.39 -34.31
C PRO A 98 -14.25 -17.87 -34.04
N ALA A 99 -12.99 -18.27 -33.90
CA ALA A 99 -12.58 -19.63 -33.52
C ALA A 99 -13.15 -20.05 -32.16
N PHE A 100 -13.47 -19.07 -31.30
CA PHE A 100 -13.97 -19.27 -29.93
C PHE A 100 -15.49 -19.13 -29.81
N ALA A 101 -16.23 -19.00 -30.91
CA ALA A 101 -17.70 -18.80 -30.89
C ALA A 101 -18.48 -19.90 -30.15
N LYS A 102 -17.95 -21.12 -30.09
CA LYS A 102 -18.58 -22.22 -29.34
C LYS A 102 -18.57 -21.98 -27.84
N GLN A 103 -17.55 -21.24 -27.32
CA GLN A 103 -17.44 -20.93 -25.89
C GLN A 103 -18.54 -19.98 -25.42
N ASP A 104 -19.09 -19.16 -26.28
CA ASP A 104 -20.16 -18.22 -25.92
C ASP A 104 -21.46 -18.93 -25.45
N GLN A 105 -21.60 -20.21 -25.79
CA GLN A 105 -22.74 -21.05 -25.38
C GLN A 105 -22.48 -21.83 -24.09
N TYR A 106 -21.25 -21.81 -23.56
CA TYR A 106 -20.90 -22.54 -22.35
C TYR A 106 -21.35 -21.77 -21.10
N ALA A 107 -21.87 -22.49 -20.12
CA ALA A 107 -22.29 -21.92 -18.85
C ALA A 107 -21.12 -21.27 -18.10
N ARG A 108 -19.93 -21.82 -18.27
CA ARG A 108 -18.69 -21.36 -17.61
C ARG A 108 -17.55 -21.29 -18.62
N ASN A 109 -16.76 -20.24 -18.49
CA ASN A 109 -15.53 -20.05 -19.24
C ASN A 109 -14.46 -19.48 -18.31
N VAL A 110 -13.20 -19.84 -18.54
CA VAL A 110 -12.07 -19.19 -17.89
C VAL A 110 -11.98 -17.74 -18.37
N ARG A 111 -11.93 -16.81 -17.43
CA ARG A 111 -11.97 -15.37 -17.70
C ARG A 111 -11.03 -14.64 -16.75
N LEU A 112 -10.58 -13.46 -17.13
CA LEU A 112 -10.07 -12.51 -16.16
C LEU A 112 -11.19 -12.12 -15.17
N PRO A 113 -10.83 -11.80 -13.93
CA PRO A 113 -11.78 -11.17 -13.02
C PRO A 113 -12.38 -9.91 -13.62
N ALA A 114 -13.61 -9.58 -13.20
CA ALA A 114 -14.21 -8.29 -13.50
C ALA A 114 -13.84 -7.27 -12.41
N PRO A 115 -13.99 -5.95 -12.66
CA PRO A 115 -13.85 -4.96 -11.59
C PRO A 115 -14.71 -5.32 -10.36
N PRO A 116 -14.18 -5.09 -9.12
CA PRO A 116 -12.94 -4.39 -8.79
C PRO A 116 -11.68 -5.26 -8.76
N LEU A 117 -11.75 -6.54 -9.13
CA LEU A 117 -10.64 -7.48 -9.13
C LEU A 117 -9.94 -7.64 -10.49
N LEU A 118 -10.35 -6.90 -11.50
CA LEU A 118 -9.60 -6.76 -12.75
C LEU A 118 -8.42 -5.84 -12.50
N LEU A 119 -7.24 -6.42 -12.27
CA LEU A 119 -6.02 -5.68 -11.91
C LEU A 119 -5.06 -5.50 -13.10
N VAL A 120 -5.38 -6.05 -14.26
CA VAL A 120 -4.63 -5.87 -15.51
C VAL A 120 -5.18 -4.67 -16.26
N ASP A 121 -4.33 -3.69 -16.61
CA ASP A 121 -4.75 -2.54 -17.42
C ASP A 121 -4.61 -2.79 -18.91
N ARG A 122 -3.62 -3.60 -19.31
CA ARG A 122 -3.40 -3.94 -20.71
C ARG A 122 -2.61 -5.24 -20.89
N VAL A 123 -2.95 -5.97 -21.90
CA VAL A 123 -2.15 -7.06 -22.47
C VAL A 123 -1.30 -6.46 -23.57
N THR A 124 0.01 -6.51 -23.42
CA THR A 124 0.97 -5.93 -24.40
C THR A 124 1.44 -6.94 -25.43
N GLY A 125 1.18 -8.24 -25.21
CA GLY A 125 1.47 -9.31 -26.17
C GLY A 125 1.00 -10.67 -25.69
N ILE A 126 0.75 -11.58 -26.64
CA ILE A 126 0.47 -13.00 -26.42
C ILE A 126 1.02 -13.80 -27.61
N ASP A 127 1.93 -14.75 -27.36
CA ASP A 127 2.71 -15.39 -28.44
C ASP A 127 2.17 -16.72 -28.99
N PRO A 128 1.36 -17.53 -28.27
CA PRO A 128 0.92 -18.80 -28.84
C PRO A 128 -0.17 -18.62 -29.91
N VAL A 129 -0.25 -19.60 -30.82
CA VAL A 129 -1.34 -19.68 -31.77
C VAL A 129 -2.66 -19.96 -31.04
N PRO A 130 -3.76 -19.25 -31.36
CA PRO A 130 -5.04 -19.43 -30.65
C PRO A 130 -5.61 -20.83 -30.84
N ALA A 131 -6.30 -21.33 -29.82
CA ALA A 131 -6.96 -22.64 -29.76
C ALA A 131 -6.03 -23.87 -29.89
N ILE A 132 -4.73 -23.69 -29.70
CA ILE A 132 -3.72 -24.76 -29.73
C ILE A 132 -3.04 -24.87 -28.36
N ASP A 133 -3.12 -26.05 -27.74
CA ASP A 133 -2.38 -26.37 -26.53
C ASP A 133 -0.87 -26.32 -26.79
N GLY A 134 -0.11 -25.80 -25.83
CA GLY A 134 1.33 -25.75 -25.93
C GLY A 134 1.95 -24.95 -24.78
N ALA A 135 3.22 -24.66 -24.89
CA ALA A 135 3.86 -23.62 -24.10
C ALA A 135 3.55 -22.26 -24.74
N GLY A 136 3.53 -21.21 -23.94
CA GLY A 136 3.28 -19.87 -24.45
C GLY A 136 3.49 -18.81 -23.39
N ARG A 137 3.48 -17.55 -23.83
CA ARG A 137 3.68 -16.38 -22.99
C ARG A 137 2.60 -15.34 -23.23
N ILE A 138 2.34 -14.58 -22.17
CA ILE A 138 1.55 -13.37 -22.21
C ILE A 138 2.29 -12.28 -21.44
N TRP A 139 2.22 -11.05 -21.92
CA TRP A 139 2.80 -9.88 -21.27
C TRP A 139 1.70 -8.91 -20.92
N THR A 140 1.73 -8.42 -19.67
CA THR A 140 0.72 -7.49 -19.18
C THR A 140 1.34 -6.36 -18.40
N GLU A 141 0.58 -5.27 -18.29
CA GLU A 141 0.95 -4.13 -17.48
C GLU A 141 -0.22 -3.67 -16.60
N THR A 142 0.14 -3.18 -15.40
CA THR A 142 -0.77 -2.60 -14.41
C THR A 142 -0.17 -1.31 -13.89
N ASP A 143 -0.88 -0.19 -13.98
CA ASP A 143 -0.43 1.11 -13.48
C ASP A 143 -0.92 1.33 -12.05
N LEU A 144 -0.01 1.56 -11.11
CA LEU A 144 -0.37 1.77 -9.71
C LEU A 144 -0.80 3.23 -9.47
N SER A 145 -2.07 3.43 -9.16
CA SER A 145 -2.65 4.75 -8.85
C SER A 145 -3.08 4.86 -7.39
N ALA A 146 -3.16 6.11 -6.88
CA ALA A 146 -3.52 6.38 -5.49
C ALA A 146 -4.96 5.99 -5.12
N HIS A 147 -5.83 5.81 -6.10
CA HIS A 147 -7.24 5.54 -5.88
C HIS A 147 -7.58 4.05 -5.84
N GLU A 148 -6.57 3.21 -6.03
CA GLU A 148 -6.78 1.77 -6.05
C GLU A 148 -6.97 1.22 -4.63
N TRP A 149 -8.02 0.40 -4.44
CA TRP A 149 -8.40 -0.17 -3.16
C TRP A 149 -7.31 -1.05 -2.51
N TYR A 150 -6.35 -1.52 -3.30
CA TYR A 150 -5.28 -2.41 -2.88
C TYR A 150 -3.98 -1.70 -2.48
N MET A 151 -3.99 -0.37 -2.46
CA MET A 151 -2.85 0.43 -2.03
C MET A 151 -2.91 0.69 -0.52
N GLN A 152 -1.79 0.54 0.15
CA GLN A 152 -1.57 0.95 1.54
C GLN A 152 -0.19 1.60 1.66
N HIS A 153 -0.10 2.73 2.35
CA HIS A 153 1.16 3.46 2.54
C HIS A 153 1.88 3.75 1.20
N GLY A 154 1.13 4.10 0.15
CA GLY A 154 1.66 4.38 -1.18
C GLY A 154 2.29 3.16 -1.88
N ARG A 155 2.04 1.95 -1.40
CA ARG A 155 2.54 0.69 -1.97
C ARG A 155 1.40 -0.29 -2.17
N ILE A 156 1.52 -1.12 -3.18
CA ILE A 156 0.58 -2.23 -3.37
C ILE A 156 0.81 -3.29 -2.28
N ARG A 157 -0.28 -3.84 -1.75
CA ARG A 157 -0.20 -4.96 -0.80
C ARG A 157 0.21 -6.24 -1.52
N HIS A 158 0.85 -7.15 -0.79
CA HIS A 158 1.44 -8.37 -1.35
C HIS A 158 0.41 -9.33 -1.96
N GLY A 159 -0.78 -9.51 -1.38
CA GLY A 159 -1.83 -10.34 -1.96
C GLY A 159 -2.34 -9.79 -3.30
N PRO A 160 -2.80 -8.55 -3.39
CA PRO A 160 -3.14 -7.89 -4.65
C PRO A 160 -2.00 -7.84 -5.66
N LEU A 161 -0.74 -7.66 -5.23
CA LEU A 161 0.42 -7.71 -6.13
C LEU A 161 0.54 -9.06 -6.84
N ILE A 162 0.34 -10.16 -6.11
CA ILE A 162 0.32 -11.50 -6.69
C ILE A 162 -0.88 -11.66 -7.63
N GLU A 163 -2.05 -11.13 -7.23
CA GLU A 163 -3.27 -11.17 -8.04
C GLU A 163 -3.14 -10.39 -9.36
N CYS A 164 -2.32 -9.36 -9.46
CA CYS A 164 -2.03 -8.69 -10.73
C CYS A 164 -1.45 -9.64 -11.80
N GLY A 165 -0.87 -10.78 -11.39
CA GLY A 165 -0.40 -11.84 -12.28
C GLY A 165 -1.49 -12.74 -12.87
N GLN A 166 -2.76 -12.35 -12.85
CA GLN A 166 -3.96 -13.13 -13.20
C GLN A 166 -4.11 -13.45 -14.69
N ALA A 167 -3.24 -12.93 -15.54
CA ALA A 167 -3.38 -13.10 -16.99
C ALA A 167 -2.98 -14.48 -17.52
N ASP A 168 -2.49 -15.39 -16.67
CA ASP A 168 -2.44 -16.82 -16.98
C ASP A 168 -3.81 -17.35 -17.41
N LEU A 169 -4.89 -16.83 -16.84
CA LEU A 169 -6.28 -17.13 -17.24
C LEU A 169 -6.56 -16.78 -18.70
N THR A 170 -6.10 -15.60 -19.15
CA THR A 170 -6.21 -15.20 -20.56
C THR A 170 -5.41 -16.11 -21.46
N LEU A 171 -4.18 -16.44 -21.07
CA LEU A 171 -3.30 -17.32 -21.84
C LEU A 171 -3.88 -18.74 -21.97
N ILE A 172 -4.38 -19.30 -20.86
CA ILE A 172 -5.05 -20.61 -20.83
C ILE A 172 -6.31 -20.62 -21.68
N GLY A 173 -7.14 -19.56 -21.60
CA GLY A 173 -8.32 -19.37 -22.42
C GLY A 173 -7.98 -19.26 -23.92
N TRP A 174 -6.96 -18.47 -24.26
CA TRP A 174 -6.43 -18.33 -25.62
C TRP A 174 -5.93 -19.65 -26.23
N MET A 175 -5.33 -20.52 -25.43
CA MET A 175 -4.93 -21.87 -25.82
C MET A 175 -6.14 -22.83 -26.01
N GLY A 176 -7.37 -22.39 -25.74
CA GLY A 176 -8.59 -23.15 -25.98
C GLY A 176 -8.92 -24.18 -24.92
N ALA A 177 -8.54 -23.95 -23.66
CA ALA A 177 -8.87 -24.85 -22.55
C ALA A 177 -10.38 -25.13 -22.46
N ASP A 178 -11.23 -24.10 -22.62
CA ASP A 178 -12.67 -24.23 -22.54
C ASP A 178 -13.31 -24.92 -23.76
N LEU A 179 -12.67 -24.83 -24.94
CA LEU A 179 -13.13 -25.61 -26.10
C LEU A 179 -13.10 -27.12 -25.82
N LYS A 180 -12.24 -27.54 -24.87
CA LYS A 180 -12.11 -28.93 -24.42
C LYS A 180 -12.94 -29.23 -23.17
N ASN A 181 -12.99 -28.28 -22.24
CA ASN A 181 -13.76 -28.40 -20.97
C ASN A 181 -15.28 -28.24 -21.18
N LYS A 182 -15.70 -27.56 -22.26
CA LYS A 182 -17.10 -27.35 -22.67
C LYS A 182 -18.00 -26.73 -21.58
N GLY A 183 -17.42 -25.93 -20.68
CA GLY A 183 -18.13 -25.31 -19.57
C GLY A 183 -18.47 -26.24 -18.40
N GLU A 184 -17.94 -27.48 -18.39
CA GLU A 184 -18.21 -28.48 -17.34
C GLU A 184 -17.24 -28.39 -16.16
N ARG A 185 -16.14 -27.67 -16.30
CA ARG A 185 -15.06 -27.56 -15.32
C ARG A 185 -14.66 -26.12 -15.05
N VAL A 186 -14.29 -25.84 -13.83
CA VAL A 186 -13.85 -24.53 -13.37
C VAL A 186 -12.36 -24.51 -13.00
N TYR A 187 -11.73 -23.37 -13.22
CA TYR A 187 -10.33 -23.14 -12.89
C TYR A 187 -10.11 -23.00 -11.38
N ARG A 188 -9.09 -23.65 -10.83
CA ARG A 188 -8.62 -23.41 -9.45
C ARG A 188 -7.10 -23.42 -9.39
N LEU A 189 -6.53 -22.42 -8.75
CA LEU A 189 -5.13 -22.41 -8.35
C LEU A 189 -4.89 -23.50 -7.30
N LEU A 190 -3.87 -24.31 -7.49
CA LEU A 190 -3.47 -25.37 -6.54
C LEU A 190 -2.28 -24.97 -5.69
N GLY A 191 -1.44 -24.08 -6.18
CA GLY A 191 -0.30 -23.56 -5.45
C GLY A 191 0.82 -23.07 -6.34
N CYS A 192 1.79 -22.41 -5.69
CA CYS A 192 2.99 -21.88 -6.33
C CYS A 192 4.06 -21.58 -5.28
N GLU A 193 5.25 -21.30 -5.74
CA GLU A 193 6.34 -20.74 -4.95
C GLU A 193 6.55 -19.28 -5.31
N ILE A 194 6.60 -18.41 -4.29
CA ILE A 194 6.68 -16.96 -4.46
C ILE A 194 7.94 -16.45 -3.76
N THR A 195 8.69 -15.60 -4.46
CA THR A 195 9.86 -14.92 -3.91
C THR A 195 9.73 -13.42 -4.17
N PHE A 196 9.68 -12.62 -3.11
CA PHE A 196 9.81 -11.17 -3.20
C PHE A 196 11.29 -10.79 -3.24
N HIS A 197 11.64 -9.79 -4.07
CA HIS A 197 13.03 -9.41 -4.26
C HIS A 197 13.38 -8.10 -3.53
N GLU A 198 14.68 -7.79 -3.47
CA GLU A 198 15.15 -6.57 -2.82
C GLU A 198 14.56 -5.29 -3.45
N GLY A 199 14.39 -4.26 -2.61
CA GLY A 199 13.88 -2.95 -3.02
C GLY A 199 12.43 -2.67 -2.58
N GLY A 200 11.81 -3.61 -1.85
CA GLY A 200 10.46 -3.46 -1.30
C GLY A 200 9.34 -3.63 -2.33
N LEU A 201 8.11 -3.54 -1.84
CA LEU A 201 6.91 -3.61 -2.67
C LEU A 201 6.84 -2.42 -3.66
N PRO A 202 6.30 -2.63 -4.86
CA PRO A 202 6.08 -1.55 -5.83
C PRO A 202 5.23 -0.43 -5.24
N ALA A 203 5.50 0.79 -5.68
CA ALA A 203 4.94 2.00 -5.14
C ALA A 203 4.02 2.72 -6.13
N LEU A 204 3.28 3.67 -5.61
CA LEU A 204 2.45 4.59 -6.37
C LEU A 204 3.23 5.20 -7.54
N GLY A 205 2.64 5.14 -8.72
CA GLY A 205 3.21 5.63 -9.97
C GLY A 205 4.17 4.65 -10.66
N ASP A 206 4.42 3.46 -10.09
CA ASP A 206 5.06 2.39 -10.83
C ASP A 206 4.08 1.76 -11.82
N THR A 207 4.61 1.27 -12.95
CA THR A 207 3.92 0.33 -13.83
C THR A 207 4.49 -1.05 -13.56
N LEU A 208 3.63 -1.98 -13.15
CA LEU A 208 3.97 -3.39 -13.02
C LEU A 208 3.99 -4.02 -14.41
N GLN A 209 5.06 -4.70 -14.74
CA GLN A 209 5.21 -5.42 -16.00
C GLN A 209 5.38 -6.91 -15.72
N PHE A 210 4.50 -7.71 -16.28
CA PHE A 210 4.50 -9.16 -16.11
C PHE A 210 4.89 -9.86 -17.40
N GLN A 211 5.75 -10.86 -17.29
CA GLN A 211 5.93 -11.91 -18.27
C GLN A 211 5.48 -13.22 -17.64
N ILE A 212 4.37 -13.76 -18.13
CA ILE A 212 3.73 -14.99 -17.63
C ILE A 212 3.90 -16.09 -18.66
N GLU A 213 4.38 -17.24 -18.23
CA GLU A 213 4.65 -18.39 -19.10
C GLU A 213 3.85 -19.62 -18.63
N ILE A 214 3.08 -20.23 -19.54
CA ILE A 214 2.63 -21.61 -19.40
C ILE A 214 3.73 -22.52 -19.94
N THR A 215 4.29 -23.33 -19.07
CA THR A 215 5.45 -24.17 -19.39
C THR A 215 5.05 -25.57 -19.80
N GLN A 216 3.94 -26.07 -19.26
CA GLN A 216 3.53 -27.46 -19.45
C GLN A 216 2.03 -27.65 -19.19
N HIS A 217 1.45 -28.64 -19.85
CA HIS A 217 0.11 -29.17 -19.62
C HIS A 217 0.20 -30.65 -19.21
N ALA A 218 -0.70 -31.09 -18.36
CA ALA A 218 -0.86 -32.51 -18.03
C ALA A 218 -2.36 -32.85 -17.85
N THR A 219 -2.71 -34.09 -18.10
CA THR A 219 -4.03 -34.61 -17.75
C THR A 219 -3.83 -35.78 -16.79
N PHE A 220 -4.38 -35.65 -15.59
CA PHE A 220 -4.28 -36.68 -14.56
C PHE A 220 -5.69 -37.02 -14.04
N ALA A 221 -6.07 -38.29 -14.13
CA ALA A 221 -7.39 -38.79 -13.74
C ALA A 221 -8.58 -37.95 -14.28
N GLY A 222 -8.48 -37.47 -15.52
CA GLY A 222 -9.49 -36.61 -16.14
C GLY A 222 -9.38 -35.11 -15.82
N THR A 223 -8.60 -34.73 -14.83
CA THR A 223 -8.34 -33.34 -14.49
C THR A 223 -7.23 -32.78 -15.37
N ARG A 224 -7.51 -31.67 -16.04
CA ARG A 224 -6.53 -30.93 -16.83
C ARG A 224 -5.76 -30.00 -15.90
N MET A 225 -4.43 -30.08 -15.98
CA MET A 225 -3.48 -29.30 -15.19
C MET A 225 -2.67 -28.39 -16.08
N PHE A 226 -2.36 -27.19 -15.60
CA PHE A 226 -1.45 -26.23 -16.19
C PHE A 226 -0.34 -25.89 -15.22
N PHE A 227 0.88 -25.77 -15.76
CA PHE A 227 2.05 -25.38 -14.97
C PHE A 227 2.55 -24.06 -15.51
N PHE A 228 2.78 -23.11 -14.62
CA PHE A 228 3.12 -21.75 -14.99
C PHE A 228 4.23 -21.16 -14.11
N GLN A 229 4.83 -20.13 -14.62
CA GLN A 229 5.78 -19.29 -13.91
C GLN A 229 5.69 -17.87 -14.45
N TYR A 230 6.08 -16.90 -13.64
CA TYR A 230 6.14 -15.51 -14.08
C TYR A 230 7.08 -14.66 -13.25
N ASP A 231 7.49 -13.55 -13.82
CA ASP A 231 8.21 -12.47 -13.18
C ASP A 231 7.40 -11.18 -13.29
N CYS A 232 7.46 -10.37 -12.23
CA CYS A 232 6.95 -9.02 -12.20
C CYS A 232 8.10 -8.04 -12.02
N THR A 233 8.23 -7.08 -12.93
CA THR A 233 9.13 -5.95 -12.79
C THR A 233 8.36 -4.66 -12.57
N ALA A 234 8.92 -3.76 -11.77
CA ALA A 234 8.42 -2.41 -11.54
C ALA A 234 9.58 -1.43 -11.69
N SER A 235 9.42 -0.41 -12.54
CA SER A 235 10.47 0.57 -12.83
C SER A 235 11.81 -0.08 -13.21
N GLY A 236 11.77 -1.17 -14.01
CA GLY A 236 12.94 -1.93 -14.47
C GLY A 236 13.60 -2.82 -13.42
N ARG A 237 13.03 -2.92 -12.22
CA ARG A 237 13.50 -3.76 -11.09
C ARG A 237 12.60 -4.98 -10.92
N LEU A 238 13.20 -6.16 -10.78
CA LEU A 238 12.46 -7.37 -10.44
C LEU A 238 11.86 -7.22 -9.03
N ALA A 239 10.52 -7.18 -8.95
CA ALA A 239 9.79 -7.00 -7.71
C ALA A 239 9.48 -8.34 -7.03
N PHE A 240 8.93 -9.30 -7.78
CA PHE A 240 8.71 -10.66 -7.29
C PHE A 240 8.67 -11.68 -8.43
N SER A 241 8.80 -12.94 -8.06
CA SER A 241 8.79 -14.07 -8.98
C SER A 241 7.86 -15.16 -8.49
N VAL A 242 7.15 -15.80 -9.41
CA VAL A 242 6.37 -17.01 -9.17
C VAL A 242 6.96 -18.17 -9.94
N ARG A 243 7.16 -19.28 -9.24
CA ARG A 243 7.70 -20.54 -9.78
C ARG A 243 6.80 -21.69 -9.36
N GLN A 244 6.92 -22.82 -10.07
CA GLN A 244 6.16 -24.03 -9.80
C GLN A 244 4.65 -23.80 -9.66
N GLY A 245 4.12 -22.79 -10.37
CA GLY A 245 2.69 -22.51 -10.40
C GLY A 245 1.93 -23.70 -10.96
N GLN A 246 0.84 -24.05 -10.29
CA GLN A 246 -0.02 -25.16 -10.66
C GLN A 246 -1.47 -24.74 -10.58
N ALA A 247 -2.21 -24.98 -11.64
CA ALA A 247 -3.64 -24.79 -11.69
C ALA A 247 -4.33 -25.99 -12.32
N GLY A 248 -5.57 -26.21 -11.99
CA GLY A 248 -6.35 -27.33 -12.53
C GLY A 248 -7.78 -26.94 -12.84
N PHE A 249 -8.42 -27.76 -13.69
CA PHE A 249 -9.84 -27.64 -14.03
C PHE A 249 -10.63 -28.77 -13.40
N PHE A 250 -11.60 -28.44 -12.57
CA PHE A 250 -12.34 -29.37 -11.72
C PHE A 250 -13.84 -29.27 -12.00
N THR A 251 -14.57 -30.39 -11.87
CA THR A 251 -16.02 -30.39 -11.78
C THR A 251 -16.47 -29.97 -10.37
N ASP A 252 -17.73 -29.57 -10.23
CA ASP A 252 -18.31 -29.23 -8.91
C ASP A 252 -18.24 -30.42 -7.95
N GLU A 253 -18.46 -31.64 -8.46
CA GLU A 253 -18.39 -32.85 -7.66
C GLU A 253 -16.96 -33.11 -7.13
N GLU A 254 -15.93 -32.95 -7.98
CA GLU A 254 -14.53 -33.07 -7.56
C GLU A 254 -14.16 -32.05 -6.49
N LEU A 255 -14.66 -30.82 -6.60
CA LEU A 255 -14.42 -29.76 -5.60
C LEU A 255 -15.19 -30.02 -4.29
N ALA A 256 -16.44 -30.50 -4.36
CA ALA A 256 -17.22 -30.83 -3.18
C ALA A 256 -16.58 -31.97 -2.35
N HIS A 257 -15.99 -32.96 -3.01
CA HIS A 257 -15.29 -34.07 -2.37
C HIS A 257 -13.84 -33.76 -1.98
N GLY A 258 -13.35 -32.55 -2.21
CA GLY A 258 -12.02 -32.12 -1.84
C GLY A 258 -11.77 -32.22 -0.32
N LYS A 259 -10.68 -32.87 0.08
CA LYS A 259 -10.34 -33.12 1.50
C LYS A 259 -9.69 -31.92 2.20
N GLY A 260 -9.39 -30.86 1.46
CA GLY A 260 -8.62 -29.72 1.96
C GLY A 260 -7.11 -30.03 2.11
N VAL A 261 -6.41 -29.18 2.84
CA VAL A 261 -4.96 -29.31 3.10
C VAL A 261 -4.70 -30.43 4.13
N ALA A 262 -3.83 -31.37 3.77
CA ALA A 262 -3.42 -32.49 4.65
C ALA A 262 -2.19 -32.10 5.48
N TRP A 263 -2.33 -31.10 6.37
CA TRP A 263 -1.27 -30.67 7.29
C TRP A 263 -1.86 -30.41 8.68
N ASP A 264 -1.06 -30.69 9.72
CA ASP A 264 -1.43 -30.43 11.10
C ASP A 264 -0.20 -30.00 11.91
N ALA A 265 -0.31 -28.83 12.55
CA ALA A 265 0.78 -28.25 13.35
C ALA A 265 1.14 -29.11 14.57
N ALA A 266 0.19 -29.88 15.14
CA ALA A 266 0.44 -30.73 16.31
C ALA A 266 1.34 -31.92 15.98
N THR A 267 1.34 -32.37 14.72
CA THR A 267 2.12 -33.52 14.26
C THR A 267 3.31 -33.15 13.37
N SER A 268 3.39 -31.88 12.98
CA SER A 268 4.46 -31.33 12.11
C SER A 268 5.43 -30.48 12.94
N PRO A 269 6.73 -30.71 12.88
CA PRO A 269 7.70 -29.86 13.56
C PRO A 269 7.74 -28.47 12.90
N PRO A 270 8.21 -27.41 13.64
CA PRO A 270 8.48 -26.13 13.03
C PRO A 270 9.58 -26.24 11.97
N PRO A 271 9.54 -25.42 10.89
CA PRO A 271 10.57 -25.42 9.84
C PRO A 271 11.98 -25.18 10.38
N THR A 272 12.14 -24.25 11.33
CA THR A 272 13.43 -23.92 11.94
C THR A 272 13.58 -24.66 13.26
N LEU A 273 14.34 -25.76 13.30
CA LEU A 273 14.43 -26.61 14.49
C LEU A 273 15.12 -25.93 15.69
N ASN A 274 16.15 -25.10 15.43
CA ASN A 274 16.99 -24.48 16.45
C ASN A 274 16.77 -22.97 16.56
N ALA A 275 15.53 -22.47 16.35
CA ALA A 275 15.22 -21.05 16.55
C ALA A 275 15.45 -20.64 18.01
N ALA A 276 15.91 -19.40 18.23
CA ALA A 276 16.04 -18.83 19.55
C ALA A 276 14.68 -18.75 20.27
N ALA A 277 14.72 -18.73 21.60
CA ALA A 277 13.51 -18.45 22.40
C ALA A 277 13.00 -17.04 22.08
N ILE A 278 11.68 -16.91 21.94
CA ILE A 278 11.05 -15.65 21.61
C ILE A 278 10.90 -14.83 22.89
N ASP A 279 11.34 -13.57 22.85
CA ASP A 279 11.10 -12.62 23.94
C ASP A 279 9.63 -12.18 23.93
N THR A 280 8.92 -12.50 25.00
CA THR A 280 7.51 -12.13 25.19
C THR A 280 7.31 -11.05 26.25
N SER A 281 8.39 -10.45 26.76
CA SER A 281 8.34 -9.48 27.85
C SER A 281 7.54 -8.21 27.49
N ARG A 282 7.52 -7.86 26.19
CA ARG A 282 6.79 -6.72 25.65
C ARG A 282 5.44 -7.07 25.01
N ALA A 283 5.04 -8.33 25.06
CA ALA A 283 3.79 -8.78 24.44
C ALA A 283 2.55 -8.20 25.13
N SER A 284 1.49 -7.99 24.35
CA SER A 284 0.18 -7.63 24.90
C SER A 284 -0.27 -8.65 25.95
N ARG A 285 -0.88 -8.16 27.02
CA ARG A 285 -1.45 -8.99 28.08
C ARG A 285 -2.82 -9.58 27.71
N LYS A 286 -3.42 -9.13 26.61
CA LYS A 286 -4.66 -9.69 26.09
C LYS A 286 -4.38 -11.03 25.43
N SER A 287 -5.27 -11.99 25.60
CA SER A 287 -5.24 -13.31 24.93
C SER A 287 -6.21 -13.41 23.76
N ALA A 288 -7.05 -12.39 23.58
CA ALA A 288 -8.00 -12.26 22.47
C ALA A 288 -8.27 -10.77 22.21
N PHE A 289 -8.74 -10.44 21.01
CA PHE A 289 -9.02 -9.07 20.59
C PHE A 289 -10.40 -9.03 19.91
N SER A 290 -11.25 -8.14 20.40
CA SER A 290 -12.60 -7.91 19.86
C SER A 290 -12.54 -7.22 18.50
N THR A 291 -13.70 -7.16 17.83
CA THR A 291 -13.85 -6.37 16.58
C THR A 291 -13.49 -4.89 16.79
N ALA A 292 -13.82 -4.32 17.94
CA ALA A 292 -13.45 -2.95 18.28
C ALA A 292 -11.93 -2.78 18.45
N ASP A 293 -11.24 -3.74 19.06
CA ASP A 293 -9.78 -3.72 19.20
C ASP A 293 -9.09 -3.78 17.83
N VAL A 294 -9.52 -4.70 16.97
CA VAL A 294 -8.93 -4.84 15.61
C VAL A 294 -9.21 -3.59 14.77
N ALA A 295 -10.42 -3.01 14.88
CA ALA A 295 -10.75 -1.76 14.19
C ALA A 295 -9.89 -0.60 14.68
N ALA A 296 -9.62 -0.47 15.98
CA ALA A 296 -8.71 0.54 16.51
C ALA A 296 -7.30 0.38 15.95
N TYR A 297 -6.78 -0.87 15.84
CA TYR A 297 -5.47 -1.12 15.26
C TYR A 297 -5.41 -0.76 13.77
N ARG A 298 -6.48 -1.00 13.00
CA ARG A 298 -6.58 -0.57 11.59
C ARG A 298 -6.54 0.95 11.44
N GLN A 299 -7.06 1.68 12.42
CA GLN A 299 -7.04 3.15 12.46
C GLN A 299 -5.73 3.73 13.02
N GLY A 300 -4.74 2.87 13.33
CA GLY A 300 -3.45 3.29 13.88
C GLY A 300 -3.43 3.47 15.40
N ASP A 301 -4.55 3.22 16.10
CA ASP A 301 -4.60 3.29 17.57
C ASP A 301 -4.17 1.93 18.19
N ALA A 302 -2.85 1.69 18.13
CA ALA A 302 -2.28 0.48 18.70
C ALA A 302 -2.47 0.39 20.22
N PHE A 303 -2.50 1.51 20.95
CA PHE A 303 -2.70 1.50 22.40
C PHE A 303 -4.13 1.07 22.76
N ALA A 304 -5.15 1.61 22.11
CA ALA A 304 -6.53 1.17 22.33
C ALA A 304 -6.72 -0.32 22.04
N CYS A 305 -6.06 -0.83 21.00
CA CYS A 305 -6.12 -2.25 20.63
C CYS A 305 -5.35 -3.13 21.61
N LEU A 306 -4.05 -2.88 21.79
CA LEU A 306 -3.10 -3.81 22.42
C LEU A 306 -3.03 -3.63 23.94
N GLY A 307 -3.44 -2.47 24.44
CA GLY A 307 -3.60 -2.18 25.88
C GLY A 307 -2.30 -1.82 26.60
N ALA A 308 -2.29 -2.03 27.91
CA ALA A 308 -1.18 -1.66 28.79
C ALA A 308 0.15 -2.26 28.34
N GLY A 309 1.18 -1.44 28.31
CA GLY A 309 2.52 -1.72 27.76
C GLY A 309 2.74 -1.14 26.36
N PHE A 310 1.69 -0.59 25.73
CA PHE A 310 1.76 0.02 24.40
C PHE A 310 1.56 1.54 24.42
N GLU A 311 1.77 2.19 25.56
CA GLU A 311 1.60 3.63 25.74
C GLU A 311 2.49 4.45 24.78
N LEU A 312 3.66 3.95 24.44
CA LEU A 312 4.56 4.59 23.48
C LEU A 312 3.93 4.71 22.09
N CYS A 313 3.09 3.76 21.69
CA CYS A 313 2.42 3.78 20.39
C CYS A 313 1.43 4.94 20.24
N ALA A 314 0.90 5.46 21.34
CA ALA A 314 0.00 6.62 21.30
C ALA A 314 0.69 7.91 20.84
N ALA A 315 2.02 7.94 20.87
CA ALA A 315 2.84 9.07 20.41
C ALA A 315 3.35 8.89 18.95
N HIS A 316 3.07 7.75 18.31
CA HIS A 316 3.48 7.52 16.94
C HIS A 316 2.81 8.49 15.97
N SER A 317 3.60 9.09 15.10
CA SER A 317 3.13 9.92 13.99
C SER A 317 2.63 9.06 12.83
N PHE A 318 3.23 7.90 12.67
CA PHE A 318 3.02 6.96 11.59
C PHE A 318 3.04 5.52 12.12
N PRO A 319 2.02 5.13 12.89
CA PRO A 319 2.00 3.83 13.54
C PRO A 319 1.91 2.70 12.49
N PRO A 320 2.69 1.62 12.65
CA PRO A 320 2.43 0.40 11.91
C PRO A 320 1.00 -0.10 12.21
N HIS A 321 0.20 -0.29 11.17
CA HIS A 321 -1.19 -0.73 11.32
C HIS A 321 -1.60 -1.67 10.19
N LEU A 322 -2.71 -2.40 10.35
CA LEU A 322 -3.32 -3.22 9.31
C LEU A 322 -4.08 -2.35 8.30
N PRO A 323 -4.22 -2.81 7.04
CA PRO A 323 -5.05 -2.14 6.06
C PRO A 323 -6.53 -2.17 6.44
N ASP A 324 -7.31 -1.23 5.90
CA ASP A 324 -8.73 -1.08 6.12
C ASP A 324 -9.54 -1.18 4.81
N GLY A 325 -10.84 -0.96 4.87
CA GLY A 325 -11.74 -0.99 3.72
C GLY A 325 -11.83 -2.37 3.08
N LYS A 326 -11.64 -2.46 1.76
CA LYS A 326 -11.69 -3.75 1.04
C LYS A 326 -10.56 -4.72 1.41
N LEU A 327 -9.52 -4.24 2.05
CA LEU A 327 -8.41 -5.04 2.56
C LEU A 327 -8.61 -5.51 4.01
N ALA A 328 -9.72 -5.19 4.66
CA ALA A 328 -10.05 -5.67 6.00
C ALA A 328 -10.54 -7.11 5.94
N PHE A 329 -9.65 -8.09 6.14
CA PHE A 329 -9.98 -9.51 5.91
C PHE A 329 -10.28 -10.33 7.17
N PHE A 330 -10.16 -9.79 8.36
CA PHE A 330 -10.64 -10.45 9.58
C PHE A 330 -11.17 -9.42 10.58
N ASP A 331 -12.09 -9.86 11.44
CA ASP A 331 -12.85 -8.97 12.32
C ASP A 331 -12.35 -8.99 13.75
N SER A 332 -11.84 -10.13 14.21
CA SER A 332 -11.42 -10.36 15.59
C SER A 332 -10.28 -11.35 15.68
N VAL A 333 -9.67 -11.45 16.86
CA VAL A 333 -8.67 -12.47 17.18
C VAL A 333 -9.17 -13.28 18.37
N ASP A 334 -9.48 -14.55 18.13
CA ASP A 334 -10.02 -15.46 19.14
C ASP A 334 -8.97 -15.97 20.11
N ALA A 335 -7.71 -16.05 19.66
CA ALA A 335 -6.60 -16.52 20.48
C ALA A 335 -5.30 -15.81 20.10
N PHE A 336 -4.59 -15.34 21.09
CA PHE A 336 -3.22 -14.85 21.01
C PHE A 336 -2.41 -15.45 22.15
N GLU A 337 -1.41 -16.25 21.80
CA GLU A 337 -0.54 -16.95 22.72
C GLU A 337 0.92 -16.67 22.34
N PRO A 338 1.57 -15.65 22.94
CA PRO A 338 2.89 -15.16 22.48
C PRO A 338 4.01 -16.21 22.58
N ALA A 339 3.90 -17.20 23.48
CA ALA A 339 4.82 -18.33 23.59
C ALA A 339 4.09 -19.68 23.56
N GLY A 340 2.82 -19.70 23.13
CA GLY A 340 1.96 -20.89 23.10
C GLY A 340 1.92 -21.60 21.76
N GLY A 341 0.75 -22.20 21.49
CA GLY A 341 0.49 -22.99 20.31
C GLY A 341 1.21 -24.34 20.29
N PRO A 342 0.99 -25.16 19.24
CA PRO A 342 1.55 -26.51 19.13
C PRO A 342 3.09 -26.54 19.17
N TRP A 343 3.74 -25.52 18.66
CA TRP A 343 5.21 -25.40 18.63
C TRP A 343 5.79 -24.71 19.88
N LYS A 344 4.93 -24.16 20.75
CA LYS A 344 5.32 -23.38 21.95
C LYS A 344 6.25 -22.20 21.61
N ARG A 345 5.98 -21.55 20.46
CA ARG A 345 6.76 -20.42 19.95
C ARG A 345 5.90 -19.21 19.63
N GLY A 346 4.60 -19.34 19.76
CA GLY A 346 3.63 -18.32 19.46
C GLY A 346 2.54 -18.83 18.53
N TYR A 347 1.32 -18.39 18.79
CA TYR A 347 0.14 -18.75 18.03
C TYR A 347 -0.86 -17.60 18.01
N LEU A 348 -1.54 -17.47 16.90
CA LEU A 348 -2.67 -16.55 16.78
C LEU A 348 -3.75 -17.20 15.91
N ARG A 349 -5.01 -16.95 16.27
CA ARG A 349 -6.17 -17.29 15.44
C ARG A 349 -7.05 -16.06 15.27
N ALA A 350 -7.02 -15.50 14.06
CA ALA A 350 -7.95 -14.45 13.63
C ALA A 350 -9.20 -15.08 13.01
N ARG A 351 -10.33 -14.36 13.11
CA ARG A 351 -11.63 -14.80 12.61
C ARG A 351 -12.25 -13.73 11.73
N ALA A 352 -12.86 -14.17 10.63
CA ALA A 352 -13.67 -13.38 9.73
C ALA A 352 -15.01 -14.05 9.46
N ARG A 353 -16.08 -13.26 9.38
CA ARG A 353 -17.32 -13.70 8.77
C ARG A 353 -17.36 -13.20 7.33
N VAL A 354 -17.26 -14.11 6.38
CA VAL A 354 -17.35 -13.79 4.95
C VAL A 354 -18.81 -13.94 4.51
N PRO A 355 -19.52 -12.83 4.24
CA PRO A 355 -20.93 -12.91 3.83
C PRO A 355 -21.03 -13.41 2.40
N LYS A 356 -22.17 -14.02 2.07
CA LYS A 356 -22.46 -14.55 0.73
C LYS A 356 -22.47 -13.49 -0.39
N ASP A 357 -22.57 -12.23 -0.04
CA ASP A 357 -22.51 -11.05 -0.92
C ASP A 357 -21.21 -10.27 -0.78
N ALA A 358 -20.11 -10.92 -0.31
CA ALA A 358 -18.81 -10.29 -0.18
C ALA A 358 -18.34 -9.70 -1.53
N TRP A 359 -17.79 -8.50 -1.46
CA TRP A 359 -17.46 -7.65 -2.60
C TRP A 359 -16.62 -8.33 -3.70
N PHE A 360 -15.78 -9.29 -3.34
CA PHE A 360 -14.92 -9.99 -4.29
C PHE A 360 -15.65 -11.03 -5.16
N TYR A 361 -16.83 -11.48 -4.77
CA TYR A 361 -17.63 -12.42 -5.57
C TYR A 361 -18.17 -11.80 -6.86
N ASP A 362 -18.43 -10.49 -6.87
CA ASP A 362 -18.91 -9.79 -8.07
C ASP A 362 -17.91 -9.83 -9.23
N GLY A 363 -16.61 -9.86 -8.89
CA GLY A 363 -15.51 -9.84 -9.86
C GLY A 363 -14.86 -11.20 -10.10
N HIS A 364 -14.74 -12.06 -9.10
CA HIS A 364 -13.90 -13.26 -9.18
C HIS A 364 -14.72 -14.55 -9.01
N PHE A 365 -15.31 -15.12 -10.06
CA PHE A 365 -15.43 -14.68 -11.46
C PHE A 365 -16.92 -14.50 -11.81
N HIS A 366 -17.24 -13.82 -12.92
CA HIS A 366 -18.62 -13.56 -13.33
C HIS A 366 -19.53 -14.80 -13.35
N ASN A 367 -19.04 -15.96 -13.77
CA ASN A 367 -19.82 -17.20 -13.88
C ASN A 367 -19.28 -18.36 -13.00
N ASP A 368 -18.36 -18.06 -12.09
CA ASP A 368 -17.75 -19.00 -11.16
C ASP A 368 -17.24 -18.25 -9.91
N PRO A 369 -18.11 -17.61 -9.13
CA PRO A 369 -17.70 -16.76 -8.02
C PRO A 369 -17.05 -17.56 -6.89
N CYS A 370 -15.85 -17.14 -6.49
CA CYS A 370 -15.13 -17.68 -5.35
C CYS A 370 -14.15 -16.63 -4.79
N MET A 371 -13.77 -16.77 -3.53
CA MET A 371 -12.73 -15.91 -2.93
C MET A 371 -11.38 -16.19 -3.57
N PRO A 372 -10.64 -15.16 -4.04
CA PRO A 372 -9.27 -15.36 -4.53
C PRO A 372 -8.35 -15.99 -3.49
N GLY A 373 -7.55 -16.97 -3.92
CA GLY A 373 -6.53 -17.57 -3.04
C GLY A 373 -5.47 -16.57 -2.57
N THR A 374 -5.20 -15.56 -3.38
CA THR A 374 -4.29 -14.45 -3.07
C THR A 374 -4.82 -13.55 -1.96
N LEU A 375 -6.15 -13.34 -1.87
CA LEU A 375 -6.78 -12.61 -0.78
C LEU A 375 -6.83 -13.44 0.52
N MET A 376 -6.97 -14.78 0.44
CA MET A 376 -6.79 -15.64 1.61
C MET A 376 -5.35 -15.57 2.14
N ALA A 377 -4.37 -15.53 1.24
CA ALA A 377 -2.97 -15.34 1.61
C ALA A 377 -2.73 -13.96 2.26
N GLU A 378 -3.28 -12.88 1.68
CA GLU A 378 -3.23 -11.53 2.24
C GLU A 378 -3.77 -11.51 3.68
N ALA A 379 -4.95 -12.09 3.90
CA ALA A 379 -5.57 -12.18 5.22
C ALA A 379 -4.69 -12.94 6.25
N ALA A 380 -4.11 -14.05 5.84
CA ALA A 380 -3.24 -14.84 6.69
C ALA A 380 -1.94 -14.10 7.04
N VAL A 381 -1.40 -13.31 6.10
CA VAL A 381 -0.23 -12.46 6.36
C VAL A 381 -0.60 -11.29 7.27
N GLN A 382 -1.77 -10.67 7.13
CA GLN A 382 -2.26 -9.66 8.08
C GLN A 382 -2.37 -10.23 9.51
N ALA A 383 -2.78 -11.49 9.67
CA ALA A 383 -2.79 -12.15 10.96
C ALA A 383 -1.36 -12.32 11.54
N LEU A 384 -0.36 -12.58 10.69
CA LEU A 384 1.06 -12.62 11.09
C LEU A 384 1.57 -11.21 11.47
N GLU A 385 1.20 -10.17 10.71
CA GLU A 385 1.50 -8.76 11.02
C GLU A 385 0.91 -8.34 12.37
N PHE A 386 -0.35 -8.73 12.62
CA PHE A 386 -1.01 -8.48 13.90
C PHE A 386 -0.33 -9.22 15.05
N HIS A 387 0.08 -10.47 14.85
CA HIS A 387 0.86 -11.22 15.85
C HIS A 387 2.16 -10.49 16.19
N ALA A 388 2.90 -10.02 15.19
CA ALA A 388 4.15 -9.28 15.37
C ALA A 388 3.92 -7.98 16.18
N ALA A 389 2.83 -7.26 15.89
CA ALA A 389 2.44 -6.07 16.64
C ALA A 389 2.07 -6.41 18.09
N ALA A 390 1.22 -7.42 18.30
CA ALA A 390 0.82 -7.86 19.64
C ALA A 390 1.98 -8.44 20.47
N LEU A 391 3.03 -8.95 19.82
CA LEU A 391 4.28 -9.37 20.46
C LEU A 391 5.13 -8.18 20.94
N GLY A 392 4.79 -6.94 20.54
CA GLY A 392 5.45 -5.72 20.96
C GLY A 392 6.52 -5.20 19.99
N LEU A 393 6.66 -5.80 18.80
CA LEU A 393 7.69 -5.39 17.84
C LEU A 393 7.46 -4.00 17.24
N THR A 394 6.27 -3.43 17.40
CA THR A 394 5.93 -2.09 16.88
C THR A 394 6.08 -0.97 17.88
N GLN A 395 6.31 -1.25 19.18
CA GLN A 395 6.26 -0.25 20.27
C GLN A 395 7.21 0.94 20.08
N GLU A 396 8.40 0.72 19.54
CA GLU A 396 9.42 1.75 19.34
C GLU A 396 9.65 2.04 17.85
N ARG A 397 8.68 1.72 17.00
CA ARG A 397 8.85 1.76 15.53
C ARG A 397 7.83 2.65 14.85
N ASP A 398 7.92 3.95 15.15
CA ASP A 398 7.20 4.96 14.38
C ASP A 398 7.75 5.07 12.96
N GLY A 399 6.87 5.13 11.95
CA GLY A 399 7.25 5.20 10.54
C GLY A 399 7.73 3.88 9.92
N TYR A 400 7.50 2.75 10.58
CA TYR A 400 7.78 1.44 10.03
C TYR A 400 6.54 0.82 9.39
N VAL A 401 6.74 -0.02 8.39
CA VAL A 401 5.70 -0.80 7.71
C VAL A 401 6.09 -2.26 7.65
N PHE A 402 5.08 -3.11 7.53
CA PHE A 402 5.28 -4.53 7.28
C PHE A 402 5.50 -4.78 5.79
N GLU A 403 6.55 -5.53 5.46
CA GLU A 403 6.85 -6.00 4.11
C GLU A 403 7.21 -7.50 4.17
N PRO A 404 7.02 -8.27 3.08
CA PRO A 404 7.60 -9.61 2.97
C PRO A 404 9.12 -9.56 3.10
N VAL A 405 9.72 -10.57 3.72
CA VAL A 405 11.19 -10.69 3.79
C VAL A 405 11.74 -10.98 2.40
N PRO A 406 12.60 -10.10 1.84
CA PRO A 406 13.12 -10.31 0.49
C PRO A 406 14.04 -11.52 0.41
N GLY A 407 14.01 -12.18 -0.75
CA GLY A 407 14.85 -13.34 -1.03
C GLY A 407 14.38 -14.65 -0.36
N GLU A 408 13.36 -14.60 0.50
CA GLU A 408 12.72 -15.80 1.04
C GLU A 408 11.67 -16.33 0.07
N THR A 409 11.61 -17.66 -0.08
CA THR A 409 10.63 -18.31 -0.95
C THR A 409 9.51 -18.89 -0.11
N ALA A 410 8.29 -18.42 -0.33
CA ALA A 410 7.08 -18.91 0.30
C ALA A 410 6.34 -19.87 -0.64
N LYS A 411 5.89 -21.01 -0.12
CA LYS A 411 5.11 -21.99 -0.87
C LYS A 411 3.64 -21.90 -0.52
N PHE A 412 2.81 -21.54 -1.47
CA PHE A 412 1.35 -21.49 -1.29
C PHE A 412 0.71 -22.82 -1.74
N ILE A 413 -0.22 -23.32 -0.96
CA ILE A 413 -0.95 -24.56 -1.20
C ILE A 413 -2.44 -24.27 -1.01
N CYS A 414 -3.21 -24.34 -2.08
CA CYS A 414 -4.66 -24.12 -2.08
C CYS A 414 -5.38 -25.46 -2.32
N ARG A 415 -6.30 -25.84 -1.42
CA ARG A 415 -7.01 -27.13 -1.49
C ARG A 415 -8.49 -27.00 -1.10
N GLY A 416 -9.09 -25.86 -1.36
CA GLY A 416 -10.48 -25.60 -1.09
C GLY A 416 -10.92 -24.27 -1.67
N GLN A 417 -12.19 -23.96 -1.55
CA GLN A 417 -12.79 -22.74 -2.05
C GLN A 417 -13.75 -22.15 -1.01
N VAL A 418 -13.95 -20.85 -1.06
CA VAL A 418 -14.99 -20.10 -0.35
C VAL A 418 -15.89 -19.49 -1.42
N ILE A 419 -17.15 -19.89 -1.47
CA ILE A 419 -18.11 -19.57 -2.54
C ILE A 419 -19.36 -18.92 -1.96
N PRO A 420 -20.20 -18.17 -2.72
CA PRO A 420 -21.34 -17.43 -2.20
C PRO A 420 -22.60 -18.28 -1.96
N ASP A 421 -22.46 -19.54 -1.58
CA ASP A 421 -23.58 -20.43 -1.25
C ASP A 421 -24.15 -20.18 0.16
N ALA A 422 -23.34 -19.65 1.06
CA ALA A 422 -23.71 -19.23 2.42
C ALA A 422 -22.77 -18.15 2.94
N ASP A 423 -23.05 -17.65 4.13
CA ASP A 423 -22.05 -16.91 4.92
C ASP A 423 -21.07 -17.92 5.54
N HIS A 424 -19.76 -17.68 5.38
CA HIS A 424 -18.71 -18.57 5.87
C HIS A 424 -18.03 -18.05 7.11
N ASP A 425 -17.71 -18.96 8.04
CA ASP A 425 -16.82 -18.70 9.16
C ASP A 425 -15.37 -19.05 8.75
N VAL A 426 -14.58 -18.01 8.50
CA VAL A 426 -13.20 -18.17 8.05
C VAL A 426 -12.25 -17.85 9.19
N THR A 427 -11.29 -18.73 9.43
CA THR A 427 -10.22 -18.49 10.41
C THR A 427 -8.86 -18.52 9.76
N TYR A 428 -8.00 -17.60 10.22
CA TYR A 428 -6.61 -17.49 9.82
C TYR A 428 -5.73 -17.78 11.03
N GLU A 429 -5.01 -18.91 10.96
CA GLU A 429 -4.15 -19.36 12.04
C GLU A 429 -2.68 -19.12 11.67
N VAL A 430 -1.94 -18.59 12.63
CA VAL A 430 -0.51 -18.32 12.52
C VAL A 430 0.23 -19.14 13.56
N PHE A 431 1.23 -19.89 13.11
CA PHE A 431 2.12 -20.69 13.96
C PHE A 431 3.53 -20.13 13.82
N ILE A 432 4.04 -19.49 14.86
CA ILE A 432 5.35 -18.82 14.79
C ILE A 432 6.47 -19.85 14.72
N ASP A 433 7.31 -19.68 13.71
CA ASP A 433 8.53 -20.47 13.51
C ASP A 433 9.73 -19.79 14.14
N GLU A 434 9.95 -18.50 13.84
CA GLU A 434 11.14 -17.77 14.25
C GLU A 434 10.85 -16.26 14.34
N VAL A 435 11.45 -15.60 15.31
CA VAL A 435 11.49 -14.13 15.44
C VAL A 435 12.96 -13.71 15.50
N ILE A 436 13.36 -12.80 14.62
CA ILE A 436 14.69 -12.21 14.57
C ILE A 436 14.56 -10.75 14.93
N GLU A 437 15.09 -10.38 16.09
CA GLU A 437 15.11 -8.99 16.54
C GLU A 437 16.22 -8.17 15.87
N GLY A 438 16.17 -6.85 16.00
CA GLY A 438 17.14 -5.92 15.45
C GLY A 438 16.48 -4.63 14.95
N GLU A 439 17.21 -3.84 14.18
CA GLU A 439 16.70 -2.61 13.56
C GLU A 439 15.55 -2.92 12.59
N THR A 440 15.66 -4.00 11.84
CA THR A 440 14.64 -4.51 10.93
C THR A 440 14.20 -5.89 11.43
N PRO A 441 13.30 -5.97 12.42
CA PRO A 441 12.88 -7.26 12.96
C PRO A 441 12.13 -8.07 11.92
N LYS A 442 12.29 -9.39 11.98
CA LYS A 442 11.66 -10.34 11.07
C LYS A 442 10.86 -11.36 11.85
N VAL A 443 9.71 -11.72 11.34
CA VAL A 443 8.87 -12.78 11.92
C VAL A 443 8.54 -13.79 10.84
N PHE A 444 8.76 -15.04 11.13
CA PHE A 444 8.44 -16.17 10.26
C PHE A 444 7.40 -17.06 10.92
N GLY A 445 6.44 -17.51 10.12
CA GLY A 445 5.41 -18.42 10.60
C GLY A 445 4.81 -19.27 9.51
N ALA A 446 4.20 -20.39 9.90
CA ALA A 446 3.29 -21.11 9.05
C ALA A 446 1.90 -20.47 9.11
N LEU A 447 1.25 -20.37 7.97
CA LEU A 447 -0.05 -19.73 7.79
C LEU A 447 -1.07 -20.78 7.33
N LEU A 448 -2.24 -20.82 7.97
CA LEU A 448 -3.32 -21.74 7.65
C LEU A 448 -4.65 -20.99 7.63
N ALA A 449 -5.41 -21.11 6.53
CA ALA A 449 -6.79 -20.65 6.50
C ALA A 449 -7.75 -21.84 6.52
N ARG A 450 -8.86 -21.67 7.26
CA ARG A 450 -9.99 -22.60 7.28
C ARG A 450 -11.27 -21.88 6.92
N SER A 451 -12.13 -22.54 6.16
CA SER A 451 -13.52 -22.15 5.95
C SER A 451 -14.42 -23.23 6.52
N ASP A 452 -15.29 -22.87 7.46
CA ASP A 452 -16.19 -23.80 8.15
C ASP A 452 -15.49 -25.08 8.65
N GLY A 453 -14.29 -24.89 9.20
CA GLY A 453 -13.43 -25.94 9.71
C GLY A 453 -12.58 -26.68 8.67
N ARG A 454 -12.87 -26.58 7.36
CA ARG A 454 -12.05 -27.19 6.29
C ARG A 454 -10.79 -26.36 6.06
N LYS A 455 -9.63 -26.98 6.01
CA LYS A 455 -8.34 -26.34 5.70
C LYS A 455 -8.26 -26.03 4.20
N VAL A 456 -8.35 -24.76 3.82
CA VAL A 456 -8.45 -24.35 2.41
C VAL A 456 -7.15 -23.78 1.84
N PHE A 457 -6.33 -23.15 2.68
CA PHE A 457 -5.04 -22.56 2.30
C PHE A 457 -3.97 -22.87 3.33
N TYR A 458 -2.74 -23.08 2.90
CA TYR A 458 -1.59 -23.32 3.76
C TYR A 458 -0.31 -22.78 3.12
N CYS A 459 0.51 -22.12 3.95
CA CYS A 459 1.89 -21.74 3.63
C CYS A 459 2.80 -22.25 4.75
N PRO A 460 3.75 -23.16 4.46
CA PRO A 460 4.63 -23.75 5.49
C PRO A 460 5.50 -22.73 6.23
N ARG A 461 5.94 -21.69 5.53
CA ARG A 461 6.76 -20.63 6.08
C ARG A 461 6.59 -19.36 5.24
N PHE A 462 6.15 -18.29 5.89
CA PHE A 462 6.12 -16.95 5.33
C PHE A 462 6.87 -16.00 6.26
N GLY A 463 7.66 -15.10 5.70
CA GLY A 463 8.42 -14.11 6.47
C GLY A 463 7.92 -12.70 6.22
N ILE A 464 7.70 -11.95 7.29
CA ILE A 464 7.49 -10.50 7.26
C ILE A 464 8.63 -9.81 7.99
N GLN A 465 8.90 -8.58 7.60
CA GLN A 465 9.84 -7.68 8.29
C GLN A 465 9.19 -6.34 8.56
N LEU A 466 9.59 -5.70 9.65
CA LEU A 466 9.29 -4.29 9.93
C LEU A 466 10.44 -3.45 9.38
N LYS A 467 10.16 -2.66 8.37
CA LYS A 467 11.13 -1.81 7.71
C LYS A 467 10.72 -0.36 7.82
N ARG A 468 11.66 0.50 8.12
CA ARG A 468 11.42 1.94 8.09
C ARG A 468 11.11 2.36 6.66
N GLN A 469 9.90 2.89 6.44
CA GLN A 469 9.47 3.33 5.10
C GLN A 469 10.11 4.66 4.73
N TRP A 470 10.37 5.49 5.70
CA TRP A 470 11.06 6.74 5.49
C TRP A 470 12.49 6.46 5.12
N ALA A 471 12.78 6.53 3.84
CA ALA A 471 14.16 6.51 3.40
C ALA A 471 14.91 7.62 4.15
N ALA A 472 16.07 7.28 4.69
CA ALA A 472 16.98 8.31 5.15
C ALA A 472 17.14 9.32 4.00
N PRO A 473 17.07 10.63 4.26
CA PRO A 473 17.11 11.63 3.22
C PRO A 473 18.37 11.41 2.38
N ARG A 474 18.19 11.34 1.08
CA ARG A 474 19.30 11.02 0.14
C ARG A 474 20.40 12.09 0.14
N HIS A 475 20.16 13.25 0.78
CA HIS A 475 21.05 14.42 0.71
C HIS A 475 21.14 15.22 1.99
N SER A 476 20.66 14.75 3.15
CA SER A 476 20.74 15.52 4.38
C SER A 476 22.06 15.30 5.09
N PRO A 477 22.74 16.36 5.52
CA PRO A 477 23.77 16.25 6.52
C PRO A 477 23.20 15.66 7.82
N GLU A 478 24.05 15.16 8.70
CA GLU A 478 23.62 14.69 10.02
C GLU A 478 22.76 15.74 10.74
N PRO A 479 21.76 15.33 11.55
CA PRO A 479 20.99 16.26 12.35
C PRO A 479 21.89 17.17 13.19
N LEU A 480 21.47 18.43 13.34
CA LEU A 480 22.25 19.42 14.06
C LEU A 480 22.39 19.03 15.52
N ARG A 481 23.64 19.00 16.02
CA ARG A 481 23.95 18.81 17.43
C ARG A 481 24.19 20.16 18.07
N VAL A 482 23.27 20.60 18.93
CA VAL A 482 23.32 21.96 19.52
C VAL A 482 23.34 21.97 21.06
N GLY A 483 23.23 20.83 21.71
CA GLY A 483 23.27 20.73 23.16
C GLY A 483 24.69 20.83 23.72
N PRO A 484 24.84 21.12 25.05
CA PRO A 484 26.14 21.23 25.71
C PRO A 484 27.00 19.97 25.64
N GLN A 485 26.36 18.80 25.52
CA GLN A 485 27.00 17.50 25.42
C GLN A 485 26.94 16.93 23.98
N GLY A 486 26.52 17.73 23.01
CA GLY A 486 26.38 17.33 21.60
C GLY A 486 25.11 16.59 21.29
N GLU A 487 24.04 16.73 22.12
CA GLU A 487 22.73 16.21 21.87
C GLU A 487 22.12 16.83 20.61
N SER A 488 21.35 16.08 19.88
CA SER A 488 20.59 16.57 18.73
C SER A 488 19.27 17.17 19.20
N PHE A 489 19.03 18.45 18.89
CA PHE A 489 17.73 19.07 19.08
C PHE A 489 16.94 19.18 17.76
N GLY A 490 17.50 18.76 16.67
CA GLY A 490 16.93 18.86 15.34
C GLY A 490 16.46 17.53 14.75
N ASP A 491 16.58 16.41 15.47
CA ASP A 491 16.03 15.13 15.04
C ASP A 491 14.52 15.04 15.31
N GLN A 492 13.90 13.99 14.78
CA GLN A 492 12.46 13.81 14.89
C GLN A 492 11.98 13.68 16.33
N ASP A 493 12.75 12.99 17.19
CA ASP A 493 12.39 12.82 18.60
C ASP A 493 12.36 14.17 19.31
N ALA A 494 13.36 15.04 19.09
CA ALA A 494 13.37 16.38 19.64
C ALA A 494 12.21 17.25 19.10
N LEU A 495 11.85 17.11 17.81
CA LEU A 495 10.71 17.82 17.24
C LEU A 495 9.38 17.36 17.84
N LEU A 496 9.20 16.06 18.11
CA LEU A 496 8.04 15.52 18.80
C LEU A 496 7.98 15.96 20.26
N GLU A 497 9.11 16.08 20.95
CA GLU A 497 9.16 16.68 22.30
C GLU A 497 8.72 18.15 22.28
N CYS A 498 9.03 18.89 21.22
CA CYS A 498 8.46 20.23 21.02
C CYS A 498 6.94 20.21 20.82
N ALA A 499 6.42 19.25 20.08
CA ALA A 499 5.00 19.17 19.76
C ALA A 499 4.14 18.78 20.97
N ASN A 500 4.50 17.73 21.70
CA ASN A 500 3.68 17.16 22.77
C ASN A 500 4.43 16.67 24.03
N GLY A 501 5.77 16.67 24.01
CA GLY A 501 6.59 16.22 25.12
C GLY A 501 7.17 17.34 25.99
N ALA A 502 8.44 17.20 26.37
CA ALA A 502 9.19 18.14 27.22
C ALA A 502 9.93 19.18 26.37
N PRO A 503 9.54 20.47 26.38
CA PRO A 503 10.19 21.50 25.55
C PRO A 503 11.70 21.65 25.78
N SER A 504 12.20 21.30 26.97
CA SER A 504 13.63 21.33 27.24
C SER A 504 14.44 20.33 26.40
N ARG A 505 13.83 19.21 25.99
CA ARG A 505 14.46 18.24 25.10
C ARG A 505 14.53 18.72 23.65
N ALA A 506 13.62 19.62 23.26
CA ALA A 506 13.61 20.24 21.95
C ALA A 506 14.53 21.45 21.83
N PHE A 507 14.65 22.27 22.90
CA PHE A 507 15.31 23.58 22.84
C PHE A 507 16.36 23.81 23.95
N GLY A 508 16.62 22.81 24.80
CA GLY A 508 17.58 22.90 25.88
C GLY A 508 17.01 23.46 27.19
N ALA A 509 17.92 23.55 28.20
CA ALA A 509 17.58 23.83 29.59
C ALA A 509 16.80 25.14 29.82
N MET A 510 16.87 26.12 28.92
CA MET A 510 16.10 27.38 29.04
C MET A 510 14.59 27.15 29.05
N TYR A 511 14.11 26.01 28.54
CA TYR A 511 12.70 25.61 28.53
C TYR A 511 12.31 24.66 29.67
N ALA A 512 13.22 24.24 30.54
CA ALA A 512 12.97 23.23 31.58
C ALA A 512 11.75 23.56 32.49
N ARG A 513 11.49 24.84 32.76
CA ARG A 513 10.32 25.27 33.53
C ARG A 513 8.97 24.92 32.88
N PHE A 514 8.94 24.63 31.58
CA PHE A 514 7.74 24.29 30.84
C PHE A 514 7.52 22.78 30.67
N ASP A 515 8.44 21.94 31.13
CA ASP A 515 8.30 20.48 31.02
C ASP A 515 7.20 19.93 31.92
N SER A 516 6.99 20.56 33.09
CA SER A 516 6.01 20.11 34.09
C SER A 516 4.88 21.12 34.36
N ALA A 517 5.07 22.39 34.06
CA ALA A 517 4.11 23.45 34.34
C ALA A 517 4.23 24.64 33.38
N GLY A 518 3.12 25.33 33.16
CA GLY A 518 3.06 26.51 32.29
C GLY A 518 2.75 26.16 30.83
N ARG A 519 2.54 27.22 30.04
CA ARG A 519 2.24 27.08 28.61
C ARG A 519 3.33 27.76 27.78
N VAL A 520 3.75 27.07 26.73
CA VAL A 520 4.67 27.59 25.73
C VAL A 520 4.10 27.23 24.35
N PRO A 521 4.31 28.08 23.32
CA PRO A 521 3.97 27.71 21.95
C PRO A 521 4.67 26.41 21.54
N ARG A 522 3.92 25.54 20.88
CA ARG A 522 4.37 24.23 20.43
C ARG A 522 4.14 24.07 18.94
N LEU A 523 4.91 23.21 18.31
CA LEU A 523 4.59 22.72 16.96
C LEU A 523 3.27 21.93 16.98
N PRO A 524 2.59 21.83 15.84
CA PRO A 524 1.46 20.92 15.70
C PRO A 524 1.84 19.48 16.04
N GLN A 525 0.89 18.75 16.59
CA GLN A 525 1.02 17.33 16.86
C GLN A 525 0.73 16.50 15.59
N PRO A 526 1.19 15.25 15.54
CA PRO A 526 0.72 14.30 14.54
C PRO A 526 -0.82 14.19 14.53
N PRO A 527 -1.47 14.02 13.35
CA PRO A 527 -0.86 13.83 12.04
C PRO A 527 -0.47 15.11 11.29
N TYR A 528 -0.59 16.27 11.92
CA TYR A 528 -0.33 17.58 11.30
C TYR A 528 1.09 18.10 11.59
N HIS A 529 1.96 17.27 12.13
CA HIS A 529 3.39 17.54 12.29
C HIS A 529 4.10 17.24 10.98
N VAL A 530 4.70 18.25 10.34
CA VAL A 530 5.29 18.15 9.00
C VAL A 530 6.73 18.65 8.96
N MET A 531 7.53 18.27 9.94
CA MET A 531 8.97 18.44 9.99
C MET A 531 9.61 17.10 10.33
N SER A 532 10.58 16.65 9.55
CA SER A 532 11.34 15.42 9.83
C SER A 532 12.60 15.70 10.64
N ARG A 533 13.26 16.84 10.38
CA ARG A 533 14.48 17.26 11.07
C ARG A 533 14.84 18.72 10.82
N VAL A 534 15.69 19.28 11.68
CA VAL A 534 16.45 20.52 11.45
C VAL A 534 17.90 20.13 11.23
N THR A 535 18.49 20.54 10.12
CA THR A 535 19.85 20.16 9.73
C THR A 535 20.87 21.27 9.97
N GLU A 536 20.43 22.53 9.96
CA GLU A 536 21.29 23.69 10.19
C GLU A 536 20.55 24.77 10.98
N VAL A 537 21.24 25.45 11.89
CA VAL A 537 20.80 26.69 12.52
C VAL A 537 21.98 27.63 12.68
N SER A 538 21.78 28.90 12.38
CA SER A 538 22.87 29.90 12.36
C SER A 538 23.11 30.61 13.70
N THR A 539 22.25 30.39 14.71
CA THR A 539 22.33 31.06 16.01
C THR A 539 22.36 30.06 17.16
N ARG A 540 22.88 30.50 18.32
CA ARG A 540 22.76 29.73 19.56
C ARG A 540 21.36 29.81 20.14
N PRO A 541 20.92 28.82 20.92
CA PRO A 541 19.65 28.88 21.62
C PRO A 541 19.51 30.17 22.46
N GLY A 542 18.33 30.80 22.42
CA GLY A 542 18.03 32.00 23.17
C GLY A 542 18.55 33.32 22.57
N VAL A 543 19.23 33.31 21.43
CA VAL A 543 19.75 34.51 20.77
C VAL A 543 18.77 35.07 19.76
N GLN A 544 18.17 36.22 20.08
CA GLN A 544 17.25 36.96 19.19
C GLN A 544 18.05 37.85 18.24
N GLN A 545 18.21 37.41 17.00
CA GLN A 545 19.03 38.15 16.01
C GLN A 545 18.32 38.11 14.65
N VAL A 546 18.11 39.30 14.05
CA VAL A 546 17.71 39.42 12.66
C VAL A 546 18.75 38.76 11.76
N GLY A 547 18.29 38.00 10.77
CA GLY A 547 19.17 37.17 9.93
C GLY A 547 19.45 35.77 10.50
N ALA A 548 18.92 35.43 11.68
CA ALA A 548 18.91 34.04 12.17
C ALA A 548 18.23 33.13 11.16
N ARG A 549 18.83 31.96 10.87
CA ARG A 549 18.36 31.04 9.83
C ARG A 549 18.31 29.63 10.34
N ILE A 550 17.38 28.86 9.77
CA ILE A 550 17.35 27.40 9.89
C ILE A 550 17.18 26.75 8.52
N ARG A 551 17.67 25.53 8.38
CA ARG A 551 17.33 24.60 7.34
C ARG A 551 16.60 23.43 7.99
N ALA A 552 15.34 23.28 7.63
CA ALA A 552 14.49 22.17 8.04
C ALA A 552 14.18 21.29 6.83
N GLU A 553 13.89 20.03 7.08
CA GLU A 553 13.58 19.07 6.05
C GLU A 553 12.31 18.28 6.43
N TYR A 554 11.51 17.99 5.41
CA TYR A 554 10.36 17.14 5.52
C TYR A 554 10.43 16.03 4.47
N ASP A 555 10.53 14.79 4.92
CA ASP A 555 10.49 13.62 4.07
C ASP A 555 9.03 13.32 3.78
N ILE A 556 8.63 13.43 2.51
CA ILE A 556 7.26 13.24 2.07
C ILE A 556 6.93 11.76 2.16
N PRO A 557 5.99 11.33 3.03
CA PRO A 557 5.51 9.95 2.99
C PRO A 557 4.66 9.78 1.72
N PRO A 558 4.98 8.82 0.84
CA PRO A 558 4.27 8.65 -0.44
C PRO A 558 2.78 8.37 -0.29
N ASP A 559 2.40 7.84 0.86
CA ASP A 559 1.05 7.43 1.25
C ASP A 559 0.43 8.32 2.32
N ALA A 560 0.99 9.52 2.54
CA ALA A 560 0.45 10.44 3.53
C ALA A 560 -1.06 10.66 3.31
N TRP A 561 -1.81 10.73 4.43
CA TRP A 561 -3.26 10.91 4.44
C TRP A 561 -3.76 12.03 3.50
N TYR A 562 -3.01 13.11 3.37
CA TYR A 562 -3.38 14.25 2.53
C TYR A 562 -3.29 13.97 1.02
N PHE A 563 -2.59 12.93 0.57
CA PHE A 563 -2.62 12.50 -0.83
C PHE A 563 -3.87 11.68 -1.10
N ALA A 564 -4.18 10.71 -0.24
CA ALA A 564 -5.35 9.86 -0.36
C ALA A 564 -6.65 10.67 -0.36
N ASP A 565 -6.76 11.63 0.58
CA ASP A 565 -7.98 12.43 0.76
C ASP A 565 -8.14 13.54 -0.27
N ASN A 566 -7.04 13.99 -0.89
CA ASN A 566 -7.04 15.12 -1.82
C ASN A 566 -7.59 14.79 -3.21
N ARG A 567 -7.62 13.54 -3.62
CA ARG A 567 -8.08 13.06 -4.94
C ARG A 567 -7.40 13.68 -6.17
N SER A 568 -6.40 14.55 -6.01
CA SER A 568 -5.67 15.19 -7.10
C SER A 568 -4.28 14.56 -7.34
N GLY A 569 -3.87 13.62 -6.51
CA GLY A 569 -2.53 13.03 -6.55
C GLY A 569 -1.38 13.98 -6.21
N ALA A 570 -1.70 15.20 -5.75
CA ALA A 570 -0.73 16.21 -5.36
C ALA A 570 -1.00 16.69 -3.92
N MET A 571 0.04 17.19 -3.26
CA MET A 571 -0.07 17.74 -1.91
C MET A 571 -1.02 18.95 -1.89
N PRO A 572 -2.02 18.99 -0.99
CA PRO A 572 -2.89 20.15 -0.82
C PRO A 572 -2.09 21.40 -0.41
N PHE A 573 -2.51 22.56 -0.88
CA PHE A 573 -1.89 23.84 -0.53
C PHE A 573 -1.79 24.05 0.99
N ALA A 574 -2.83 23.69 1.75
CA ALA A 574 -2.83 23.86 3.21
C ALA A 574 -1.70 23.07 3.90
N VAL A 575 -1.42 21.85 3.42
CA VAL A 575 -0.32 21.04 3.94
C VAL A 575 1.04 21.61 3.56
N LEU A 576 1.21 22.01 2.28
CA LEU A 576 2.43 22.66 1.82
C LEU A 576 2.71 23.94 2.60
N ASN A 577 1.65 24.73 2.88
CA ASN A 577 1.76 25.94 3.68
C ASN A 577 2.22 25.65 5.11
N GLU A 578 1.72 24.58 5.74
CA GLU A 578 2.21 24.16 7.07
C GLU A 578 3.69 23.72 7.05
N ILE A 579 4.13 23.01 6.01
CA ILE A 579 5.53 22.61 5.86
C ILE A 579 6.47 23.83 5.87
N VAL A 580 6.05 24.95 5.30
CA VAL A 580 6.86 26.18 5.28
C VAL A 580 6.67 27.04 6.53
N LEU A 581 5.54 26.92 7.26
CA LEU A 581 5.25 27.71 8.46
C LEU A 581 5.83 27.10 9.75
N GLN A 582 5.87 25.78 9.89
CA GLN A 582 6.36 25.12 11.12
C GLN A 582 7.82 25.44 11.43
N PRO A 583 8.76 25.51 10.45
CA PRO A 583 10.12 25.97 10.68
C PRO A 583 10.21 27.39 11.25
N CYS A 584 9.25 28.28 10.93
CA CYS A 584 9.20 29.63 11.54
C CYS A 584 8.95 29.54 13.05
N GLY A 585 7.99 28.69 13.45
CA GLY A 585 7.68 28.46 14.87
C GLY A 585 8.85 27.84 15.63
N TRP A 586 9.53 26.88 15.01
CA TRP A 586 10.73 26.27 15.60
C TRP A 586 11.85 27.30 15.78
N LEU A 587 12.16 28.07 14.75
CA LEU A 587 13.22 29.11 14.81
C LEU A 587 12.89 30.19 15.86
N ALA A 588 11.63 30.63 15.92
CA ALA A 588 11.20 31.58 16.93
C ALA A 588 11.38 31.05 18.36
N SER A 589 11.05 29.78 18.59
CA SER A 589 11.26 29.10 19.87
C SER A 589 12.75 28.92 20.16
N HIS A 590 13.56 28.49 19.18
CA HIS A 590 15.00 28.38 19.32
C HIS A 590 15.65 29.71 19.73
N CYS A 591 15.20 30.83 19.13
CA CYS A 591 15.67 32.17 19.49
C CYS A 591 15.14 32.66 20.85
N GLY A 592 14.24 31.92 21.49
CA GLY A 592 13.74 32.22 22.83
C GLY A 592 12.59 33.25 22.89
N PHE A 593 11.98 33.62 21.77
CA PHE A 593 10.82 34.54 21.76
C PHE A 593 9.64 34.03 22.60
N ALA A 594 9.46 32.72 22.65
CA ALA A 594 8.42 32.09 23.46
C ALA A 594 8.63 32.21 24.99
N LEU A 595 9.86 32.57 25.44
CA LEU A 595 10.20 32.70 26.87
C LEU A 595 9.73 34.03 27.48
N GLU A 596 9.40 35.04 26.66
CA GLU A 596 9.15 36.42 27.05
C GLU A 596 7.70 36.76 27.36
N GLY A 597 6.83 35.76 27.60
CA GLY A 597 5.49 35.99 28.12
C GLY A 597 4.33 35.90 27.13
N GLY A 598 4.57 35.55 25.88
CA GLY A 598 3.50 35.22 24.93
C GLY A 598 3.23 33.73 24.90
N ASP A 599 2.13 33.29 25.54
CA ASP A 599 1.77 31.86 25.61
C ASP A 599 0.94 31.38 24.40
N ARG A 600 0.67 32.27 23.44
CA ARG A 600 -0.08 32.01 22.21
C ARG A 600 0.68 32.48 20.99
N PHE A 601 1.00 31.56 20.12
CA PHE A 601 1.65 31.83 18.83
C PHE A 601 0.60 31.75 17.70
N ARG A 602 0.51 32.78 16.87
CA ARG A 602 -0.46 32.87 15.77
C ARG A 602 0.17 33.42 14.53
N ASN A 603 -0.12 32.79 13.38
CA ASN A 603 0.15 33.39 12.09
C ASN A 603 -0.79 34.60 11.91
N LEU A 604 -0.28 35.71 11.41
CA LEU A 604 -1.00 36.96 11.23
C LEU A 604 -1.30 37.25 9.75
N GLU A 605 -0.29 37.01 8.92
CA GLU A 605 -0.38 37.25 7.49
C GLU A 605 0.75 36.47 6.77
N GLY A 606 0.56 36.23 5.49
CA GLY A 606 1.57 35.69 4.61
C GLY A 606 1.33 36.10 3.17
N ASP A 607 2.40 36.45 2.46
CA ASP A 607 2.44 36.68 1.02
C ASP A 607 3.37 35.62 0.43
N GLY A 608 2.80 34.72 -0.38
CA GLY A 608 3.52 33.55 -0.86
C GLY A 608 3.16 33.13 -2.26
N ARG A 609 4.08 32.43 -2.88
CA ARG A 609 3.95 31.93 -4.25
C ARG A 609 4.29 30.46 -4.32
N VAL A 610 3.33 29.62 -4.71
CA VAL A 610 3.55 28.23 -5.06
C VAL A 610 4.10 28.17 -6.48
N LEU A 611 5.24 27.51 -6.66
CA LEU A 611 5.99 27.45 -7.91
C LEU A 611 5.77 26.13 -8.66
N ARG A 612 5.42 25.06 -7.91
CA ARG A 612 5.08 23.75 -8.47
C ARG A 612 4.21 22.93 -7.50
N SER A 613 3.47 21.98 -8.04
CA SER A 613 2.81 20.94 -7.25
C SER A 613 3.84 19.96 -6.70
N VAL A 614 3.58 19.44 -5.50
CA VAL A 614 4.38 18.41 -4.84
C VAL A 614 3.66 17.07 -4.96
N LEU A 615 4.37 16.06 -5.44
CA LEU A 615 3.86 14.72 -5.70
C LEU A 615 4.37 13.72 -4.65
N PRO A 616 3.68 12.58 -4.45
CA PRO A 616 4.08 11.57 -3.45
C PRO A 616 5.52 11.09 -3.56
N ARG A 617 6.11 11.09 -4.75
CA ARG A 617 7.48 10.60 -5.03
C ARG A 617 8.55 11.69 -5.08
N ASP A 618 8.20 12.92 -4.79
CA ASP A 618 9.18 14.04 -4.86
C ASP A 618 10.24 13.97 -3.75
N GLY A 619 10.08 13.06 -2.79
CA GLY A 619 11.09 12.76 -1.76
C GLY A 619 11.10 13.79 -0.63
N THR A 620 12.17 14.57 -0.49
CA THR A 620 12.34 15.49 0.63
C THR A 620 12.14 16.94 0.19
N ILE A 621 11.32 17.69 0.93
CA ILE A 621 11.26 19.16 0.85
C ILE A 621 12.27 19.74 1.83
N VAL A 622 13.10 20.64 1.33
CA VAL A 622 14.07 21.42 2.10
C VAL A 622 13.54 22.82 2.27
N VAL A 623 13.35 23.26 3.51
CA VAL A 623 12.82 24.57 3.86
C VAL A 623 13.92 25.43 4.51
N ASN A 624 14.28 26.51 3.86
CA ASN A 624 15.19 27.51 4.40
C ASN A 624 14.36 28.69 4.92
N THR A 625 14.47 28.96 6.22
CA THR A 625 13.73 30.03 6.90
C THR A 625 14.71 31.02 7.52
N ALA A 626 14.48 32.31 7.30
CA ALA A 626 15.27 33.40 7.88
C ALA A 626 14.36 34.34 8.67
N LEU A 627 14.76 34.71 9.89
CA LEU A 627 14.12 35.78 10.67
C LEU A 627 14.45 37.12 10.03
N SER A 628 13.48 37.75 9.37
CA SER A 628 13.69 39.02 8.65
C SER A 628 13.52 40.26 9.54
N SER A 629 12.63 40.16 10.54
CA SER A 629 12.49 41.23 11.53
C SER A 629 11.76 40.74 12.78
N PHE A 630 11.86 41.51 13.87
CA PHE A 630 11.01 41.38 15.05
C PHE A 630 10.78 42.74 15.73
N SER A 631 9.65 42.87 16.42
CA SER A 631 9.29 44.06 17.17
C SER A 631 8.43 43.72 18.38
N LYS A 632 8.48 44.59 19.40
CA LYS A 632 7.59 44.51 20.57
C LYS A 632 6.51 45.57 20.47
N VAL A 633 5.25 45.19 20.62
CA VAL A 633 4.09 46.09 20.58
C VAL A 633 3.29 45.82 21.87
N GLY A 634 3.54 46.64 22.89
CA GLY A 634 2.98 46.40 24.24
C GLY A 634 3.43 45.03 24.79
N PRO A 635 2.51 44.19 25.23
CA PRO A 635 2.84 42.83 25.72
C PRO A 635 3.03 41.79 24.61
N MET A 636 2.95 42.20 23.34
CA MET A 636 3.02 41.30 22.17
C MET A 636 4.39 41.38 21.53
N THR A 637 4.88 40.29 20.99
CA THR A 637 6.07 40.24 20.14
C THR A 637 5.66 39.78 18.75
N ILE A 638 5.96 40.60 17.73
CA ILE A 638 5.75 40.26 16.31
C ILE A 638 7.07 39.84 15.71
N VAL A 639 7.08 38.76 14.98
CA VAL A 639 8.26 38.20 14.29
C VAL A 639 7.90 37.97 12.81
N ALA A 640 8.81 38.31 11.91
CA ALA A 640 8.65 38.10 10.48
C ALA A 640 9.73 37.18 9.92
N PHE A 641 9.33 36.40 8.91
CA PHE A 641 10.21 35.41 8.29
C PHE A 641 10.12 35.47 6.77
N ASP A 642 11.25 35.23 6.12
CA ASP A 642 11.34 34.88 4.71
C ASP A 642 11.67 33.39 4.59
N VAL A 643 10.90 32.68 3.78
CA VAL A 643 10.94 31.22 3.65
C VAL A 643 11.07 30.84 2.18
N ALA A 644 11.96 29.92 1.88
CA ALA A 644 12.10 29.30 0.56
C ALA A 644 12.11 27.78 0.69
N ALA A 645 11.16 27.11 0.06
CA ALA A 645 11.07 25.66 -0.01
C ALA A 645 11.53 25.17 -1.39
N ARG A 646 12.33 24.10 -1.38
CA ARG A 646 12.83 23.40 -2.57
C ARG A 646 12.76 21.89 -2.35
N LEU A 647 12.69 21.12 -3.42
CA LEU A 647 12.97 19.69 -3.33
C LEU A 647 14.47 19.48 -3.06
N ALA A 648 14.82 18.31 -2.52
CA ALA A 648 16.24 17.92 -2.35
C ALA A 648 17.00 17.89 -3.70
N SER A 649 16.30 17.74 -4.84
CA SER A 649 16.86 17.89 -6.18
C SER A 649 17.25 19.32 -6.55
N GLY A 650 16.83 20.33 -5.75
CA GLY A 650 17.07 21.75 -5.98
C GLY A 650 15.91 22.50 -6.65
N GLU A 651 14.89 21.81 -7.12
CA GLU A 651 13.73 22.45 -7.77
C GLU A 651 12.93 23.31 -6.77
N PRO A 652 12.61 24.56 -7.12
CA PRO A 652 11.84 25.44 -6.23
C PRO A 652 10.38 24.97 -6.12
N VAL A 653 9.85 25.01 -4.90
CA VAL A 653 8.48 24.56 -4.57
C VAL A 653 7.60 25.74 -4.16
N MET A 654 8.06 26.56 -3.20
CA MET A 654 7.30 27.68 -2.68
C MET A 654 8.21 28.74 -2.09
N GLU A 655 7.82 29.99 -2.21
CA GLU A 655 8.41 31.14 -1.52
C GLU A 655 7.32 31.83 -0.70
N LEU A 656 7.68 32.31 0.51
CA LEU A 656 6.72 32.90 1.43
C LEU A 656 7.43 33.95 2.31
N SER A 657 6.86 35.14 2.43
CA SER A 657 7.13 36.09 3.51
C SER A 657 5.94 36.11 4.46
N THR A 658 6.18 35.93 5.76
CA THR A 658 5.10 35.76 6.73
C THR A 658 5.39 36.43 8.06
N ARG A 659 4.32 36.78 8.80
CA ARG A 659 4.42 37.34 10.16
C ARG A 659 3.65 36.49 11.15
N PHE A 660 4.23 36.37 12.32
CA PHE A 660 3.62 35.73 13.47
C PHE A 660 3.65 36.66 14.69
N GLY A 661 2.73 36.40 15.60
CA GLY A 661 2.69 37.11 16.89
C GLY A 661 2.69 36.16 18.08
N PHE A 662 3.43 36.53 19.12
CA PHE A 662 3.33 35.96 20.46
C PHE A 662 2.39 36.82 21.26
N PHE A 663 1.28 36.26 21.75
CA PHE A 663 0.22 36.97 22.43
C PHE A 663 0.00 36.42 23.84
N PRO A 664 -0.20 37.28 24.86
CA PRO A 664 -0.79 36.85 26.11
C PRO A 664 -2.23 36.36 25.87
N ALA A 665 -2.69 35.36 26.61
CA ALA A 665 -4.04 34.82 26.46
C ALA A 665 -5.12 35.93 26.55
N ALA A 666 -4.95 36.90 27.44
CA ALA A 666 -5.87 38.04 27.64
C ALA A 666 -6.02 38.93 26.37
N ALA A 667 -5.00 39.00 25.52
CA ALA A 667 -5.08 39.77 24.26
C ALA A 667 -6.00 39.08 23.25
N LEU A 668 -6.01 37.77 23.19
CA LEU A 668 -6.84 36.99 22.26
C LEU A 668 -8.30 36.89 22.70
N VAL A 669 -8.61 36.96 24.00
CA VAL A 669 -9.99 36.93 24.50
C VAL A 669 -10.81 38.14 23.99
N ARG A 670 -10.13 39.24 23.71
CA ARG A 670 -10.76 40.48 23.22
C ARG A 670 -10.74 40.62 21.69
N GLN A 671 -10.29 39.61 20.98
CA GLN A 671 -10.22 39.64 19.52
C GLN A 671 -11.63 39.55 18.92
N ALA A 672 -12.05 40.55 18.20
CA ALA A 672 -13.39 40.65 17.60
C ALA A 672 -13.51 39.92 16.25
N GLY A 673 -12.40 39.42 15.69
CA GLY A 673 -12.36 38.89 14.33
C GLY A 673 -12.48 40.01 13.27
N LEU A 674 -12.82 39.65 12.06
CA LEU A 674 -13.19 40.59 11.01
C LEU A 674 -14.62 41.09 11.24
N ALA A 675 -14.86 42.40 11.12
CA ALA A 675 -16.19 42.93 11.25
C ALA A 675 -17.08 42.43 10.10
N ALA A 676 -18.25 41.89 10.41
CA ALA A 676 -19.20 41.49 9.40
C ALA A 676 -19.69 42.73 8.63
N THR A 677 -19.64 42.70 7.33
CA THR A 677 -20.16 43.74 6.42
C THR A 677 -21.63 43.50 6.11
N ALA A 678 -22.30 44.49 5.50
CA ALA A 678 -23.68 44.31 5.07
C ALA A 678 -23.83 43.18 4.04
N ASP A 679 -22.79 42.92 3.24
CA ASP A 679 -22.77 41.88 2.22
C ASP A 679 -22.62 40.46 2.82
N ASP A 680 -22.02 40.32 4.00
CA ASP A 680 -21.89 39.06 4.69
C ASP A 680 -23.24 38.47 5.16
N LYS A 681 -24.29 39.28 5.23
CA LYS A 681 -25.65 38.87 5.61
C LYS A 681 -26.42 38.23 4.46
N GLY A 682 -26.06 38.54 3.21
CA GLY A 682 -26.71 37.98 2.02
C GLY A 682 -26.33 36.57 1.65
N TRP A 683 -25.35 35.96 2.35
CA TRP A 683 -24.90 34.60 2.11
C TRP A 683 -25.63 33.55 2.98
N ARG A 684 -26.59 33.97 3.81
CA ARG A 684 -27.33 33.10 4.74
C ARG A 684 -28.81 32.96 4.40
N ASP A 685 -29.28 33.60 3.36
CA ASP A 685 -30.63 33.47 2.80
C ASP A 685 -30.54 32.73 1.41
#